data_c44379a82d8e53cfe4dfa542f2729dcd
#
_entry.id   c44379a82d8e53cfe4dfa542f2729dcd
#
_cell.length_a   1.000
_cell.length_b   1.000
_cell.length_c   1.000
_cell.angle_alpha   90.00
_cell.angle_beta   90.00
_cell.angle_gamma   90.00
#
_symmetry.space_group_name_H-M   'P 1'
#
loop_
_entity.id
_entity.type
_entity.pdbx_description
1 polymer ?
#
loop_
_entity_poly.entity_id
_entity_poly.type
_entity_poly.pdbx_seq_one_letter_code
_entity_poly.pdbx_strand_id
1 'polypeptide(L)'
;MSTESAIRDSIDEAATTVGSLWPIHSFVTANPLAGFEDQPFGEAVEQAATLLGGRGYPSARTFKTALERGQIDKGILEEELTEAGYEDDPETLLDRLAEAADAPDAVNEAADTARDHVDKVLTKWLAAFLDEGSAHWSMPNREAGFYTVFRGMAQYDSDIPDGGVIADLPESPIEAIEGALQSYPESQWMPILEEQLAALPGWTGFIKQRAEDEDAWQSMYPISLEGYLAARLALLDAVDANIEPANDVGNANPADTIAQAFLRAWEATYREALVGTVAAQSQSVDNTDTSGSRPDAQLVFCIDTRSEVIRRHIEATGDYETHGYAGFFGIPMEYQGYDADVSVDACPPILDPQHHITDVPTDDATQARHDRWSGMRAAADEVIEILEANAATAYGYVEAAGSGYGLSLAARTLVPGRVHDLVDAAAELVPDYHEFCDPLVHHQHTDSGDLPPGLTHEQKVEYAATAFDLMGFTEFSRLVVLTGHASETANNPYDSSLDCGACAGNPGGPNARVLAKICNEGAVRAELRDRGFDIPEDTVFVAGQHNTTTDEVELLVDDVPESHSDDLDQLHTDLTTARENATTERAEAMGADSATGVTETERRAADWAETRPEWGLAGNAGFVVGPRELTSGYDLDGRVFLHSYDWSTDPDGDALEAILTGPMVVTQWINTQYYFSTVDNAVYGSGSKVTQNPVGNIGVYQGNGGDLMAGLPLQSLLIADDEPHHQPLRLSTVVHAPVERVTDILADHEELTEILDNNWLSLTVVDPTQDHRVFHYEGSLEWMAVSEQTKTHPGMSSTRAVADD
;
A
#
# COMPACT_ATOMS: atom_id res chain seq x y z
N MET A 1 31.02 26.73 -10.82
CA MET A 1 30.33 25.60 -11.48
C MET A 1 30.08 25.99 -12.94
N SER A 2 29.97 25.07 -13.85
CA SER A 2 29.46 25.38 -15.19
C SER A 2 27.95 25.65 -15.08
N THR A 3 27.37 26.40 -16.03
CA THR A 3 25.93 26.66 -16.08
C THR A 3 25.13 25.35 -16.11
N GLU A 4 25.61 24.39 -16.87
CA GLU A 4 25.04 23.03 -16.92
C GLU A 4 24.98 22.34 -15.53
N SER A 5 26.06 22.42 -14.72
CA SER A 5 26.04 21.86 -13.36
C SER A 5 25.04 22.60 -12.46
N ALA A 6 24.97 23.94 -12.56
CA ALA A 6 24.01 24.70 -11.74
C ALA A 6 22.55 24.39 -12.09
N ILE A 7 22.25 24.10 -13.38
CA ILE A 7 20.91 23.69 -13.80
C ILE A 7 20.58 22.31 -13.26
N ARG A 8 21.50 21.33 -13.32
CA ARG A 8 21.29 20.00 -12.76
C ARG A 8 21.04 20.06 -11.25
N ASP A 9 21.90 20.79 -10.53
CA ASP A 9 21.75 20.99 -9.09
C ASP A 9 20.37 21.59 -8.74
N SER A 10 19.88 22.54 -9.57
CA SER A 10 18.55 23.15 -9.40
C SER A 10 17.40 22.17 -9.75
N ILE A 11 17.59 21.26 -10.71
CA ILE A 11 16.59 20.22 -11.06
C ILE A 11 16.52 19.21 -9.91
N ASP A 12 17.66 18.74 -9.41
CA ASP A 12 17.74 17.76 -8.33
C ASP A 12 17.10 18.31 -7.05
N GLU A 13 17.38 19.59 -6.72
CA GLU A 13 16.75 20.28 -5.59
C GLU A 13 15.23 20.43 -5.79
N ALA A 14 14.78 20.88 -6.95
CA ALA A 14 13.36 21.04 -7.27
C ALA A 14 12.60 19.69 -7.27
N ALA A 15 13.25 18.60 -7.65
CA ALA A 15 12.63 17.27 -7.70
C ALA A 15 12.38 16.67 -6.31
N THR A 16 12.96 17.22 -5.24
CA THR A 16 12.72 16.71 -3.87
C THR A 16 11.28 16.93 -3.42
N THR A 17 10.60 17.95 -3.94
CA THR A 17 9.22 18.29 -3.55
C THR A 17 8.14 17.38 -4.19
N VAL A 18 8.53 16.57 -5.17
CA VAL A 18 7.63 15.58 -5.79
C VAL A 18 8.07 14.19 -5.39
N GLY A 19 7.21 13.46 -4.69
CA GLY A 19 7.46 12.07 -4.29
C GLY A 19 7.53 11.14 -5.51
N SER A 20 8.30 10.04 -5.40
CA SER A 20 8.30 8.98 -6.41
C SER A 20 6.95 8.29 -6.46
N LEU A 21 6.46 7.98 -7.66
CA LEU A 21 5.17 7.35 -7.89
C LEU A 21 5.36 5.99 -8.57
N TRP A 22 4.95 4.93 -7.89
CA TRP A 22 4.99 3.58 -8.45
C TRP A 22 3.82 3.31 -9.39
N PRO A 23 4.03 2.43 -10.40
CA PRO A 23 2.93 1.97 -11.24
C PRO A 23 1.82 1.33 -10.42
N ILE A 24 0.56 1.53 -10.86
CA ILE A 24 -0.63 1.00 -10.16
C ILE A 24 -0.68 -0.54 -10.09
N HIS A 25 0.09 -1.22 -10.92
CA HIS A 25 0.22 -2.67 -10.91
C HIS A 25 1.28 -3.21 -9.94
N SER A 26 2.03 -2.33 -9.27
CA SER A 26 3.06 -2.72 -8.30
C SER A 26 2.74 -2.18 -6.90
N PHE A 27 2.86 -0.89 -6.64
CA PHE A 27 2.66 -0.33 -5.31
C PHE A 27 1.92 0.99 -5.34
N VAL A 28 0.81 1.10 -4.58
CA VAL A 28 -0.13 2.23 -4.64
C VAL A 28 -0.15 3.05 -3.34
N THR A 29 0.43 2.54 -2.27
CA THR A 29 0.27 3.10 -0.91
C THR A 29 1.54 3.79 -0.40
N ALA A 30 2.06 4.74 -1.18
CA ALA A 30 3.16 5.61 -0.77
C ALA A 30 2.64 6.91 -0.15
N ASN A 31 3.48 7.63 0.61
CA ASN A 31 3.13 8.96 1.09
C ASN A 31 3.12 9.96 -0.07
N PRO A 32 1.97 10.58 -0.43
CA PRO A 32 1.93 11.59 -1.50
C PRO A 32 2.76 12.83 -1.21
N LEU A 33 3.08 13.09 0.05
CA LEU A 33 3.91 14.21 0.50
C LEU A 33 5.27 13.76 1.05
N ALA A 34 5.82 12.63 0.58
CA ALA A 34 7.12 12.14 1.02
C ALA A 34 8.26 13.19 0.86
N GLY A 35 8.18 14.09 -0.14
CA GLY A 35 9.15 15.16 -0.32
C GLY A 35 9.08 16.31 0.70
N PHE A 36 8.15 16.24 1.67
CA PHE A 36 7.93 17.27 2.69
C PHE A 36 8.06 16.73 4.12
N GLU A 37 8.50 15.49 4.31
CA GLU A 37 8.56 14.86 5.64
C GLU A 37 9.63 15.48 6.55
N ASP A 38 10.59 16.19 5.97
CA ASP A 38 11.60 17.00 6.68
C ASP A 38 11.01 18.25 7.37
N GLN A 39 9.72 18.55 7.13
CA GLN A 39 9.03 19.71 7.68
C GLN A 39 7.89 19.30 8.62
N PRO A 40 7.54 20.16 9.62
CA PRO A 40 6.35 19.95 10.42
C PRO A 40 5.10 19.77 9.54
N PHE A 41 4.26 18.77 9.82
CA PHE A 41 3.09 18.42 9.02
C PHE A 41 2.24 19.64 8.59
N GLY A 42 2.04 20.61 9.48
CA GLY A 42 1.27 21.83 9.16
C GLY A 42 1.95 22.71 8.09
N GLU A 43 3.27 22.85 8.13
CA GLU A 43 4.04 23.62 7.15
C GLU A 43 4.11 22.87 5.81
N ALA A 44 4.32 21.55 5.85
CA ALA A 44 4.31 20.67 4.70
C ALA A 44 3.00 20.75 3.92
N VAL A 45 1.89 20.70 4.62
CA VAL A 45 0.53 20.80 4.05
C VAL A 45 0.28 22.17 3.40
N GLU A 46 0.73 23.27 4.02
CA GLU A 46 0.59 24.63 3.47
C GLU A 46 1.43 24.79 2.20
N GLN A 47 2.66 24.27 2.20
CA GLN A 47 3.52 24.31 1.03
C GLN A 47 2.97 23.44 -0.10
N ALA A 48 2.53 22.22 0.20
CA ALA A 48 1.92 21.32 -0.77
C ALA A 48 0.63 21.92 -1.37
N ALA A 49 -0.20 22.61 -0.58
CA ALA A 49 -1.38 23.30 -1.09
C ALA A 49 -1.01 24.39 -2.10
N THR A 50 0.09 25.10 -1.89
CA THR A 50 0.59 26.12 -2.81
C THR A 50 1.14 25.52 -4.12
N LEU A 51 1.90 24.42 -4.03
CA LEU A 51 2.57 23.81 -5.18
C LEU A 51 1.66 22.84 -5.96
N LEU A 52 0.92 21.98 -5.26
CA LEU A 52 0.13 20.90 -5.83
C LEU A 52 -1.36 21.24 -5.91
N GLY A 53 -1.80 22.31 -5.24
CA GLY A 53 -3.20 22.77 -5.22
C GLY A 53 -4.14 21.90 -4.35
N GLY A 54 -3.61 20.91 -3.59
CA GLY A 54 -4.40 20.00 -2.76
C GLY A 54 -4.67 20.54 -1.36
N ARG A 55 -5.78 20.11 -0.77
CA ARG A 55 -6.05 20.37 0.65
C ARG A 55 -5.34 19.36 1.52
N GLY A 56 -4.81 19.80 2.67
CA GLY A 56 -4.14 18.91 3.61
C GLY A 56 -4.95 18.55 4.84
N TYR A 57 -6.14 19.13 5.03
CA TYR A 57 -7.03 18.87 6.16
C TYR A 57 -8.41 18.41 5.72
N PRO A 58 -9.09 17.57 6.54
CA PRO A 58 -10.48 17.19 6.32
C PRO A 58 -11.42 18.39 6.22
N SER A 59 -12.50 18.24 5.47
CA SER A 59 -13.48 19.30 5.30
C SER A 59 -14.28 19.56 6.59
N ALA A 60 -14.85 20.75 6.72
CA ALA A 60 -15.78 21.10 7.80
C ALA A 60 -16.92 20.08 7.94
N ARG A 61 -17.42 19.55 6.82
CA ARG A 61 -18.43 18.50 6.79
C ARG A 61 -17.95 17.20 7.40
N THR A 62 -16.72 16.80 7.11
CA THR A 62 -16.09 15.58 7.63
C THR A 62 -15.96 15.69 9.15
N PHE A 63 -15.42 16.79 9.67
CA PHE A 63 -15.33 17.05 11.11
C PHE A 63 -16.68 17.08 11.80
N LYS A 64 -17.67 17.72 11.18
CA LYS A 64 -19.05 17.77 11.72
C LYS A 64 -19.64 16.36 11.86
N THR A 65 -19.48 15.54 10.84
CA THR A 65 -19.93 14.14 10.85
C THR A 65 -19.25 13.34 11.95
N ALA A 66 -17.93 13.48 12.10
CA ALA A 66 -17.16 12.83 13.14
C ALA A 66 -17.61 13.25 14.56
N LEU A 67 -17.86 14.53 14.75
CA LEU A 67 -18.35 15.07 16.01
C LEU A 67 -19.79 14.58 16.34
N GLU A 68 -20.68 14.52 15.35
CA GLU A 68 -22.04 14.00 15.50
C GLU A 68 -22.06 12.51 15.81
N ARG A 69 -21.10 11.74 15.29
CA ARG A 69 -20.92 10.30 15.56
C ARG A 69 -20.19 10.01 16.87
N GLY A 70 -19.70 11.03 17.59
CA GLY A 70 -18.93 10.87 18.81
C GLY A 70 -17.51 10.34 18.60
N GLN A 71 -16.97 10.44 17.40
CA GLN A 71 -15.61 10.08 17.06
C GLN A 71 -14.59 11.14 17.54
N ILE A 72 -15.06 12.34 17.83
CA ILE A 72 -14.30 13.42 18.47
C ILE A 72 -14.89 13.65 19.87
N ASP A 73 -14.08 13.45 20.92
CA ASP A 73 -14.49 13.81 22.28
C ASP A 73 -14.56 15.33 22.42
N LYS A 74 -15.67 15.81 22.99
CA LYS A 74 -15.92 17.24 23.11
C LYS A 74 -14.98 17.93 24.10
N GLY A 75 -14.57 17.22 25.16
CA GLY A 75 -13.65 17.76 26.15
C GLY A 75 -12.26 17.96 25.58
N ILE A 76 -11.77 16.94 24.84
CA ILE A 76 -10.50 17.02 24.12
C ILE A 76 -10.53 18.14 23.08
N LEU A 77 -11.65 18.25 22.33
CA LEU A 77 -11.79 19.31 21.33
C LEU A 77 -11.78 20.71 21.96
N GLU A 78 -12.42 20.91 23.12
CA GLU A 78 -12.41 22.18 23.83
C GLU A 78 -11.00 22.55 24.32
N GLU A 79 -10.21 21.56 24.73
CA GLU A 79 -8.81 21.75 25.13
C GLU A 79 -7.95 22.15 23.92
N GLU A 80 -7.99 21.41 22.83
CA GLU A 80 -7.23 21.70 21.60
C GLU A 80 -7.59 23.06 20.98
N LEU A 81 -8.88 23.41 20.94
CA LEU A 81 -9.30 24.73 20.47
C LEU A 81 -8.81 25.87 21.37
N THR A 82 -8.80 25.66 22.68
CA THR A 82 -8.28 26.65 23.64
C THR A 82 -6.77 26.84 23.48
N GLU A 83 -6.01 25.75 23.29
CA GLU A 83 -4.57 25.81 23.02
C GLU A 83 -4.28 26.51 21.68
N ALA A 84 -5.12 26.29 20.66
CA ALA A 84 -5.03 26.99 19.37
C ALA A 84 -5.48 28.47 19.45
N GLY A 85 -5.95 28.93 20.62
CA GLY A 85 -6.34 30.32 20.87
C GLY A 85 -7.80 30.67 20.47
N TYR A 86 -8.68 29.67 20.32
CA TYR A 86 -10.09 29.85 19.99
C TYR A 86 -10.96 29.69 21.24
N GLU A 87 -11.86 30.64 21.46
CA GLU A 87 -12.89 30.63 22.53
C GLU A 87 -14.30 30.48 21.97
N ASP A 88 -14.46 30.44 20.65
CA ASP A 88 -15.73 30.31 19.96
C ASP A 88 -16.26 28.87 20.03
N ASP A 89 -17.57 28.72 19.95
CA ASP A 89 -18.26 27.43 19.87
C ASP A 89 -17.80 26.61 18.65
N PRO A 90 -17.56 25.28 18.78
CA PRO A 90 -17.13 24.43 17.70
C PRO A 90 -17.97 24.51 16.42
N GLU A 91 -19.32 24.64 16.52
CA GLU A 91 -20.17 24.78 15.34
C GLU A 91 -19.88 26.10 14.59
N THR A 92 -19.62 27.20 15.31
CA THR A 92 -19.23 28.48 14.70
C THR A 92 -17.87 28.39 13.98
N LEU A 93 -16.93 27.64 14.53
CA LEU A 93 -15.63 27.42 13.90
C LEU A 93 -15.74 26.54 12.65
N LEU A 94 -16.59 25.52 12.67
CA LEU A 94 -16.89 24.71 11.48
C LEU A 94 -17.56 25.53 10.37
N ASP A 95 -18.46 26.46 10.71
CA ASP A 95 -19.07 27.38 9.73
C ASP A 95 -17.99 28.27 9.08
N ARG A 96 -17.04 28.80 9.87
CA ARG A 96 -15.88 29.57 9.34
C ARG A 96 -15.00 28.75 8.43
N LEU A 97 -14.75 27.48 8.79
CA LEU A 97 -13.98 26.56 7.97
C LEU A 97 -14.68 26.29 6.63
N ALA A 98 -16.00 26.12 6.65
CA ALA A 98 -16.81 25.94 5.44
C ALA A 98 -16.80 27.20 4.55
N GLU A 99 -16.96 28.40 5.15
CA GLU A 99 -16.92 29.68 4.43
C GLU A 99 -15.56 29.92 3.77
N ALA A 100 -14.46 29.54 4.44
CA ALA A 100 -13.10 29.66 3.87
C ALA A 100 -12.91 28.74 2.66
N ALA A 101 -13.46 27.53 2.68
CA ALA A 101 -13.39 26.59 1.57
C ALA A 101 -14.22 27.03 0.35
N ASP A 102 -15.29 27.80 0.56
CA ASP A 102 -16.14 28.33 -0.52
C ASP A 102 -15.63 29.67 -1.09
N ALA A 103 -14.57 30.24 -0.53
CA ALA A 103 -14.00 31.49 -1.05
C ALA A 103 -13.43 31.27 -2.45
N PRO A 104 -13.81 32.10 -3.46
CA PRO A 104 -13.31 31.94 -4.81
C PRO A 104 -11.81 32.29 -4.86
N ASP A 105 -10.99 31.35 -5.34
CA ASP A 105 -9.59 31.63 -5.66
C ASP A 105 -9.52 32.77 -6.68
N ALA A 106 -8.51 33.63 -6.54
CA ALA A 106 -8.23 34.72 -7.47
C ALA A 106 -7.60 34.18 -8.75
N VAL A 107 -8.42 33.50 -9.58
CA VAL A 107 -8.00 32.80 -10.79
C VAL A 107 -7.62 33.76 -11.90
N ASN A 108 -6.45 33.59 -12.47
CA ASN A 108 -6.04 34.26 -13.72
C ASN A 108 -6.45 33.40 -14.93
N GLU A 109 -7.73 33.39 -15.29
CA GLU A 109 -8.36 32.49 -16.29
C GLU A 109 -7.59 32.35 -17.61
N ALA A 110 -6.82 33.36 -18.03
CA ALA A 110 -6.09 33.34 -19.31
C ALA A 110 -4.73 32.61 -19.21
N ALA A 111 -4.04 32.74 -18.09
CA ALA A 111 -2.78 32.05 -17.84
C ALA A 111 -3.02 30.56 -17.59
N ASP A 112 -4.06 30.22 -16.85
CA ASP A 112 -4.44 28.85 -16.55
C ASP A 112 -4.86 28.10 -17.83
N THR A 113 -5.59 28.74 -18.76
CA THR A 113 -5.97 28.13 -20.06
C THR A 113 -4.74 27.74 -20.92
N ALA A 114 -3.67 28.53 -20.87
CA ALA A 114 -2.45 28.25 -21.64
C ALA A 114 -1.66 27.09 -21.02
N ARG A 115 -1.53 27.08 -19.69
CA ARG A 115 -0.90 25.99 -18.94
C ARG A 115 -1.68 24.67 -19.08
N ASP A 116 -2.99 24.70 -18.92
CA ASP A 116 -3.88 23.55 -19.16
C ASP A 116 -3.71 22.95 -20.56
N HIS A 117 -3.48 23.81 -21.56
CA HIS A 117 -3.23 23.34 -22.91
C HIS A 117 -1.88 22.63 -23.04
N VAL A 118 -0.82 23.17 -22.43
CA VAL A 118 0.50 22.53 -22.36
C VAL A 118 0.40 21.17 -21.66
N ASP A 119 -0.30 21.11 -20.54
CA ASP A 119 -0.51 19.85 -19.78
C ASP A 119 -1.20 18.79 -20.63
N LYS A 120 -2.26 19.15 -21.34
CA LYS A 120 -2.96 18.24 -22.26
C LYS A 120 -2.08 17.72 -23.39
N VAL A 121 -1.23 18.57 -23.95
CA VAL A 121 -0.32 18.15 -25.02
C VAL A 121 0.77 17.24 -24.45
N LEU A 122 1.39 17.64 -23.33
CA LEU A 122 2.50 16.91 -22.75
C LEU A 122 2.05 15.53 -22.25
N THR A 123 0.92 15.45 -21.54
CA THR A 123 0.37 14.17 -21.05
C THR A 123 0.01 13.20 -22.17
N LYS A 124 -0.47 13.68 -23.30
CA LYS A 124 -0.65 12.86 -24.52
C LYS A 124 0.66 12.21 -24.98
N TRP A 125 1.77 12.96 -24.96
CA TRP A 125 3.09 12.48 -25.38
C TRP A 125 3.68 11.51 -24.35
N LEU A 126 3.54 11.82 -23.06
CA LEU A 126 4.00 10.97 -21.97
C LEU A 126 3.26 9.62 -21.95
N ALA A 127 1.93 9.65 -22.04
CA ALA A 127 1.12 8.42 -22.08
C ALA A 127 1.49 7.51 -23.27
N ALA A 128 1.77 8.09 -24.45
CA ALA A 128 2.19 7.32 -25.61
C ALA A 128 3.62 6.79 -25.49
N PHE A 129 4.51 7.52 -24.83
CA PHE A 129 5.90 7.11 -24.63
C PHE A 129 6.05 6.07 -23.52
N LEU A 130 5.36 6.26 -22.39
CA LEU A 130 5.47 5.45 -21.18
C LEU A 130 4.53 4.24 -21.16
N ASP A 131 3.81 3.97 -22.26
CA ASP A 131 2.95 2.79 -22.35
C ASP A 131 3.75 1.48 -22.20
N GLU A 132 3.36 0.66 -21.25
CA GLU A 132 3.97 -0.63 -20.93
C GLU A 132 3.23 -1.80 -21.60
N GLY A 133 3.00 -1.68 -22.90
CA GLY A 133 2.48 -2.77 -23.71
C GLY A 133 0.95 -2.83 -23.83
N SER A 134 0.22 -1.88 -23.25
CA SER A 134 -1.25 -1.80 -23.39
C SER A 134 -1.69 -1.28 -24.75
N ALA A 135 -0.89 -0.41 -25.40
CA ALA A 135 -1.22 0.15 -26.68
C ALA A 135 -1.02 -0.87 -27.81
N HIS A 136 -2.08 -1.08 -28.61
CA HIS A 136 -2.02 -1.96 -29.80
C HIS A 136 -0.94 -1.52 -30.82
N TRP A 137 -0.67 -0.22 -30.90
CA TRP A 137 0.43 0.36 -31.69
C TRP A 137 1.28 1.25 -30.79
N SER A 138 2.45 0.78 -30.46
CA SER A 138 3.41 1.54 -29.66
C SER A 138 3.94 2.75 -30.43
N MET A 139 4.34 3.78 -29.69
CA MET A 139 5.02 4.94 -30.25
C MET A 139 6.33 4.50 -30.94
N PRO A 140 6.59 4.93 -32.19
CA PRO A 140 7.82 4.56 -32.89
C PRO A 140 9.05 5.25 -32.31
N ASN A 141 10.21 4.59 -32.40
CA ASN A 141 11.54 5.10 -32.02
C ASN A 141 11.69 5.43 -30.51
N ARG A 142 10.90 4.82 -29.63
CA ARG A 142 10.98 5.04 -28.16
C ARG A 142 12.37 4.76 -27.60
N GLU A 143 13.11 3.83 -28.20
CA GLU A 143 14.49 3.48 -27.85
C GLU A 143 15.49 4.64 -27.95
N ALA A 144 15.13 5.72 -28.65
CA ALA A 144 15.96 6.93 -28.72
C ALA A 144 15.80 7.86 -27.50
N GLY A 145 14.89 7.55 -26.60
CA GLY A 145 14.56 8.34 -25.41
C GLY A 145 13.52 9.43 -25.68
N PHE A 146 12.77 9.78 -24.62
CA PHE A 146 11.61 10.67 -24.70
C PHE A 146 11.89 12.00 -25.40
N TYR A 147 12.90 12.74 -24.92
CA TYR A 147 13.21 14.08 -25.47
C TYR A 147 13.57 14.03 -26.95
N THR A 148 14.35 13.02 -27.36
CA THR A 148 14.74 12.84 -28.76
C THR A 148 13.55 12.59 -29.68
N VAL A 149 12.62 11.71 -29.22
CA VAL A 149 11.40 11.40 -29.99
C VAL A 149 10.47 12.62 -30.03
N PHE A 150 10.25 13.26 -28.88
CA PHE A 150 9.44 14.49 -28.79
C PHE A 150 9.97 15.56 -29.74
N ARG A 151 11.23 15.93 -29.67
CA ARG A 151 11.88 16.91 -30.56
C ARG A 151 11.71 16.56 -32.03
N GLY A 152 11.84 15.30 -32.42
CA GLY A 152 11.75 14.83 -33.79
C GLY A 152 10.35 14.85 -34.36
N MET A 153 9.33 14.59 -33.56
CA MET A 153 7.97 14.33 -34.02
C MET A 153 6.95 15.39 -33.63
N ALA A 154 7.08 16.00 -32.46
CA ALA A 154 6.08 16.91 -31.89
C ALA A 154 5.92 18.21 -32.75
N GLN A 155 6.91 18.60 -33.52
CA GLN A 155 6.80 19.71 -34.48
C GLN A 155 5.67 19.54 -35.51
N TYR A 156 5.17 18.31 -35.72
CA TYR A 156 4.07 18.01 -36.64
C TYR A 156 2.73 17.83 -35.92
N ASP A 157 2.70 18.00 -34.62
CA ASP A 157 1.49 17.89 -33.82
C ASP A 157 0.60 19.12 -34.02
N SER A 158 -0.64 18.90 -34.46
CA SER A 158 -1.60 19.98 -34.74
C SER A 158 -2.06 20.72 -33.48
N ASP A 159 -1.84 20.12 -32.29
CA ASP A 159 -2.20 20.74 -31.01
C ASP A 159 -1.12 21.72 -30.52
N ILE A 160 0.03 21.76 -31.17
CA ILE A 160 1.12 22.71 -30.88
C ILE A 160 1.03 23.90 -31.83
N PRO A 161 0.70 25.10 -31.32
CA PRO A 161 0.47 26.30 -32.20
C PRO A 161 1.69 26.72 -33.03
N ASP A 162 2.90 26.62 -32.45
CA ASP A 162 4.16 26.90 -33.12
C ASP A 162 5.12 25.70 -33.08
N GLY A 163 4.96 24.81 -34.04
CA GLY A 163 5.87 23.66 -34.19
C GLY A 163 7.30 24.04 -34.55
N GLY A 164 7.54 25.30 -34.95
CA GLY A 164 8.87 25.84 -35.23
C GLY A 164 9.74 25.88 -33.97
N VAL A 165 9.17 26.23 -32.82
CA VAL A 165 9.88 26.21 -31.53
C VAL A 165 10.42 24.82 -31.27
N ILE A 166 9.59 23.78 -31.47
CA ILE A 166 10.02 22.39 -31.24
C ILE A 166 11.09 21.95 -32.24
N ALA A 167 10.98 22.37 -33.49
CA ALA A 167 11.94 22.00 -34.55
C ALA A 167 13.35 22.62 -34.32
N ASP A 168 13.42 23.76 -33.66
CA ASP A 168 14.65 24.50 -33.38
C ASP A 168 15.32 24.08 -32.05
N LEU A 169 14.71 23.13 -31.27
CA LEU A 169 15.28 22.65 -30.02
C LEU A 169 16.67 22.03 -30.21
N PRO A 170 17.62 22.30 -29.29
CA PRO A 170 18.95 21.66 -29.30
C PRO A 170 18.87 20.15 -29.07
N GLU A 171 19.98 19.46 -29.34
CA GLU A 171 20.04 17.99 -29.08
C GLU A 171 20.07 17.66 -27.61
N SER A 172 20.71 18.51 -26.81
CA SER A 172 20.78 18.36 -25.35
C SER A 172 19.55 18.95 -24.67
N PRO A 173 18.85 18.23 -23.81
CA PRO A 173 17.77 18.79 -23.01
C PRO A 173 18.25 19.90 -22.06
N ILE A 174 19.46 19.80 -21.51
CA ILE A 174 20.05 20.84 -20.65
C ILE A 174 20.29 22.15 -21.43
N GLU A 175 20.75 22.07 -22.66
CA GLU A 175 20.90 23.28 -23.52
C GLU A 175 19.53 23.93 -23.81
N ALA A 176 18.47 23.13 -23.94
CA ALA A 176 17.11 23.65 -24.11
C ALA A 176 16.62 24.37 -22.83
N ILE A 177 16.84 23.79 -21.68
CA ILE A 177 16.52 24.41 -20.38
C ILE A 177 17.34 25.69 -20.16
N GLU A 178 18.65 25.67 -20.43
CA GLU A 178 19.50 26.85 -20.36
C GLU A 178 18.95 28.00 -21.24
N GLY A 179 18.51 27.67 -22.47
CA GLY A 179 17.88 28.62 -23.38
C GLY A 179 16.60 29.25 -22.81
N ALA A 180 15.74 28.46 -22.14
CA ALA A 180 14.51 28.94 -21.51
C ALA A 180 14.81 29.81 -20.27
N LEU A 181 15.81 29.45 -19.48
CA LEU A 181 16.18 30.14 -18.23
C LEU A 181 17.11 31.36 -18.44
N GLN A 182 17.64 31.60 -19.63
CA GLN A 182 18.66 32.64 -19.87
C GLN A 182 18.26 34.07 -19.50
N SER A 183 16.96 34.38 -19.45
CA SER A 183 16.42 35.69 -19.06
C SER A 183 16.22 35.84 -17.55
N TYR A 184 16.39 34.77 -16.76
CA TYR A 184 16.15 34.71 -15.34
C TYR A 184 17.47 34.60 -14.55
N PRO A 185 17.59 35.26 -13.39
CA PRO A 185 18.74 35.07 -12.51
C PRO A 185 18.78 33.65 -11.93
N GLU A 186 19.99 33.13 -11.67
CA GLU A 186 20.22 31.79 -11.16
C GLU A 186 19.38 31.48 -9.89
N SER A 187 19.17 32.49 -9.03
CA SER A 187 18.34 32.35 -7.82
C SER A 187 16.84 32.09 -8.08
N GLN A 188 16.36 32.20 -9.30
CA GLN A 188 14.99 31.90 -9.69
C GLN A 188 14.86 30.56 -10.42
N TRP A 189 15.97 29.90 -10.76
CA TRP A 189 15.92 28.68 -11.54
C TRP A 189 15.22 27.54 -10.79
N MET A 190 15.62 27.29 -9.56
CA MET A 190 15.00 26.24 -8.72
C MET A 190 13.48 26.47 -8.56
N PRO A 191 12.96 27.63 -8.11
CA PRO A 191 11.53 27.85 -8.00
C PRO A 191 10.77 27.73 -9.34
N ILE A 192 11.37 28.14 -10.47
CA ILE A 192 10.75 27.96 -11.79
C ILE A 192 10.64 26.47 -12.12
N LEU A 193 11.71 25.71 -11.93
CA LEU A 193 11.75 24.28 -12.25
C LEU A 193 10.83 23.48 -11.32
N GLU A 194 10.77 23.83 -10.05
CA GLU A 194 9.87 23.24 -9.04
C GLU A 194 8.40 23.37 -9.47
N GLU A 195 7.95 24.57 -9.85
CA GLU A 195 6.58 24.76 -10.36
C GLU A 195 6.30 23.92 -11.61
N GLN A 196 7.29 23.76 -12.51
CA GLN A 196 7.11 22.96 -13.72
C GLN A 196 7.08 21.45 -13.43
N LEU A 197 7.78 20.98 -12.41
CA LEU A 197 7.71 19.59 -11.95
C LEU A 197 6.39 19.33 -11.19
N ALA A 198 5.98 20.28 -10.34
CA ALA A 198 4.76 20.18 -9.54
C ALA A 198 3.47 20.33 -10.37
N ALA A 199 3.54 20.86 -11.60
CA ALA A 199 2.37 21.01 -12.47
C ALA A 199 1.73 19.69 -12.91
N LEU A 200 2.51 18.62 -13.01
CA LEU A 200 2.06 17.25 -13.29
C LEU A 200 2.78 16.28 -12.35
N PRO A 201 2.45 16.32 -11.05
CA PRO A 201 3.20 15.58 -10.03
C PRO A 201 3.16 14.07 -10.25
N GLY A 202 2.06 13.52 -10.76
CA GLY A 202 1.96 12.09 -11.06
C GLY A 202 2.92 11.65 -12.16
N TRP A 203 3.00 12.38 -13.26
CA TRP A 203 3.97 12.07 -14.32
C TRP A 203 5.40 12.31 -13.87
N THR A 204 5.66 13.38 -13.14
CA THR A 204 6.98 13.68 -12.60
C THR A 204 7.44 12.60 -11.63
N GLY A 205 6.57 12.19 -10.70
CA GLY A 205 6.86 11.13 -9.73
C GLY A 205 7.12 9.78 -10.39
N PHE A 206 6.37 9.44 -11.45
CA PHE A 206 6.61 8.20 -12.20
C PHE A 206 7.93 8.23 -12.99
N ILE A 207 8.29 9.38 -13.61
CA ILE A 207 9.57 9.54 -14.29
C ILE A 207 10.74 9.42 -13.28
N LYS A 208 10.56 10.00 -12.09
CA LYS A 208 11.55 9.92 -11.00
C LYS A 208 11.75 8.48 -10.55
N GLN A 209 10.68 7.76 -10.23
CA GLN A 209 10.71 6.36 -9.83
C GLN A 209 11.43 5.49 -10.88
N ARG A 210 11.07 5.61 -12.16
CA ARG A 210 11.75 4.86 -13.23
C ARG A 210 13.23 5.15 -13.35
N ALA A 211 13.65 6.39 -13.10
CA ALA A 211 15.06 6.78 -13.13
C ALA A 211 15.83 6.24 -11.91
N GLU A 212 15.16 6.08 -10.76
CA GLU A 212 15.72 5.53 -9.54
C GLU A 212 15.87 4.01 -9.63
N ASP A 213 14.87 3.30 -10.13
CA ASP A 213 14.88 1.83 -10.23
C ASP A 213 15.74 1.29 -11.39
N GLU A 214 16.03 2.11 -12.41
CA GLU A 214 16.81 1.71 -13.60
C GLU A 214 16.32 0.39 -14.25
N ASP A 215 15.03 0.11 -14.20
CA ASP A 215 14.39 -1.11 -14.67
C ASP A 215 14.59 -1.42 -16.16
N ALA A 216 14.08 -2.57 -16.62
CA ALA A 216 14.18 -2.98 -18.03
C ALA A 216 13.49 -1.99 -18.98
N TRP A 217 12.36 -1.38 -18.55
CA TRP A 217 11.66 -0.38 -19.33
C TRP A 217 12.44 0.92 -19.43
N GLN A 218 13.06 1.38 -18.35
CA GLN A 218 13.92 2.55 -18.35
C GLN A 218 15.16 2.35 -19.24
N SER A 219 15.80 1.17 -19.16
CA SER A 219 16.93 0.82 -20.01
C SER A 219 16.55 0.77 -21.49
N MET A 220 15.36 0.29 -21.82
CA MET A 220 14.88 0.14 -23.21
C MET A 220 14.31 1.43 -23.79
N TYR A 221 13.59 2.19 -22.98
CA TYR A 221 12.89 3.43 -23.36
C TYR A 221 13.19 4.55 -22.37
N PRO A 222 14.39 5.14 -22.41
CA PRO A 222 14.85 6.06 -21.37
C PRO A 222 14.07 7.39 -21.38
N ILE A 223 13.71 7.82 -20.17
CA ILE A 223 13.14 9.14 -19.89
C ILE A 223 13.84 9.74 -18.68
N SER A 224 13.99 11.06 -18.65
CA SER A 224 14.59 11.79 -17.52
C SER A 224 13.80 13.06 -17.22
N LEU A 225 13.93 13.56 -15.98
CA LEU A 225 13.35 14.85 -15.59
C LEU A 225 13.88 16.00 -16.45
N GLU A 226 15.13 15.96 -16.85
CA GLU A 226 15.71 16.93 -17.79
C GLU A 226 14.97 16.94 -19.13
N GLY A 227 14.70 15.73 -19.68
CA GLY A 227 13.96 15.57 -20.94
C GLY A 227 12.52 16.03 -20.85
N TYR A 228 11.86 15.73 -19.72
CA TYR A 228 10.51 16.19 -19.40
C TYR A 228 10.45 17.72 -19.32
N LEU A 229 11.33 18.35 -18.50
CA LEU A 229 11.39 19.80 -18.33
C LEU A 229 11.68 20.53 -19.64
N ALA A 230 12.64 20.04 -20.43
CA ALA A 230 12.96 20.62 -21.74
C ALA A 230 11.73 20.61 -22.68
N ALA A 231 10.97 19.50 -22.71
CA ALA A 231 9.76 19.40 -23.51
C ALA A 231 8.67 20.36 -22.99
N ARG A 232 8.46 20.43 -21.68
CA ARG A 232 7.47 21.29 -21.03
C ARG A 232 7.76 22.77 -21.26
N LEU A 233 8.98 23.22 -21.02
CA LEU A 233 9.40 24.59 -21.24
C LEU A 233 9.27 25.01 -22.71
N ALA A 234 9.58 24.11 -23.65
CA ALA A 234 9.39 24.36 -25.08
C ALA A 234 7.90 24.49 -25.45
N LEU A 235 7.01 23.73 -24.82
CA LEU A 235 5.56 23.85 -25.02
C LEU A 235 5.03 25.17 -24.46
N LEU A 236 5.52 25.60 -23.29
CA LEU A 236 5.16 26.90 -22.71
C LEU A 236 5.60 28.06 -23.62
N ASP A 237 6.81 27.99 -24.18
CA ASP A 237 7.28 28.97 -25.18
C ASP A 237 6.41 28.98 -26.47
N ALA A 238 6.02 27.79 -26.95
CA ALA A 238 5.17 27.65 -28.14
C ALA A 238 3.76 28.26 -27.97
N VAL A 239 3.28 28.45 -26.76
CA VAL A 239 1.99 29.10 -26.43
C VAL A 239 2.16 30.51 -25.86
N ASP A 240 3.38 31.02 -25.80
CA ASP A 240 3.74 32.35 -25.23
C ASP A 240 3.30 32.47 -23.74
N ALA A 241 3.47 31.39 -22.97
CA ALA A 241 3.13 31.36 -21.57
C ALA A 241 4.31 31.80 -20.68
N ASN A 242 3.99 32.48 -19.58
CA ASN A 242 5.00 32.86 -18.60
C ASN A 242 5.41 31.63 -17.75
N ILE A 243 6.72 31.48 -17.49
CA ILE A 243 7.30 30.43 -16.66
C ILE A 243 7.65 30.89 -15.25
N GLU A 244 7.40 32.17 -14.91
CA GLU A 244 7.64 32.68 -13.55
C GLU A 244 6.67 32.01 -12.56
N PRO A 245 7.16 31.54 -11.39
CA PRO A 245 6.32 30.96 -10.38
C PRO A 245 5.29 31.98 -9.84
N ALA A 246 4.13 31.49 -9.46
CA ALA A 246 3.12 32.32 -8.81
C ALA A 246 3.71 32.91 -7.51
N ASN A 247 3.66 34.24 -7.37
CA ASN A 247 4.26 34.96 -6.22
C ASN A 247 3.48 34.84 -4.90
N ASP A 248 2.59 33.88 -4.73
CA ASP A 248 1.86 33.66 -3.50
C ASP A 248 2.68 32.75 -2.55
N VAL A 249 3.65 33.35 -1.88
CA VAL A 249 4.18 32.81 -0.63
C VAL A 249 3.04 32.91 0.38
N GLY A 250 2.41 31.78 0.70
CA GLY A 250 1.19 31.69 1.49
C GLY A 250 1.25 32.49 2.79
N ASN A 251 0.26 33.33 2.99
CA ASN A 251 -0.12 33.71 4.34
C ASN A 251 -0.86 32.50 4.92
N ALA A 252 -0.36 31.91 6.01
CA ALA A 252 -1.05 30.85 6.75
C ALA A 252 -2.55 31.13 6.80
N ASN A 253 -3.33 30.24 6.24
CA ASN A 253 -4.78 30.42 6.22
C ASN A 253 -5.30 30.21 7.66
N PRO A 254 -5.96 31.19 8.29
CA PRO A 254 -6.52 31.00 9.63
C PRO A 254 -7.48 29.81 9.73
N ALA A 255 -8.07 29.36 8.62
CA ALA A 255 -8.89 28.16 8.56
C ALA A 255 -8.09 26.88 8.83
N ASP A 256 -6.83 26.82 8.41
CA ASP A 256 -5.98 25.63 8.60
C ASP A 256 -5.66 25.41 10.08
N THR A 257 -5.48 26.46 10.86
CA THR A 257 -5.29 26.35 12.31
C THR A 257 -6.54 25.77 13.01
N ILE A 258 -7.74 26.13 12.55
CA ILE A 258 -9.00 25.54 13.04
C ILE A 258 -9.05 24.07 12.66
N ALA A 259 -8.80 23.73 11.40
CA ALA A 259 -8.82 22.36 10.91
C ALA A 259 -7.79 21.47 11.64
N GLN A 260 -6.61 22.02 11.90
CA GLN A 260 -5.57 21.33 12.67
C GLN A 260 -6.02 21.01 14.10
N ALA A 261 -6.68 21.94 14.79
CA ALA A 261 -7.18 21.69 16.14
C ALA A 261 -8.26 20.60 16.16
N PHE A 262 -9.19 20.60 15.20
CA PHE A 262 -10.17 19.51 15.05
C PHE A 262 -9.52 18.17 14.73
N LEU A 263 -8.51 18.13 13.87
CA LEU A 263 -7.79 16.92 13.53
C LEU A 263 -7.07 16.36 14.76
N ARG A 264 -6.33 17.19 15.50
CA ARG A 264 -5.65 16.79 16.74
C ARG A 264 -6.60 16.22 17.78
N ALA A 265 -7.76 16.83 17.95
CA ALA A 265 -8.79 16.32 18.86
C ALA A 265 -9.35 14.96 18.41
N TRP A 266 -9.49 14.73 17.12
CA TRP A 266 -9.95 13.45 16.58
C TRP A 266 -8.89 12.37 16.78
N GLU A 267 -7.66 12.64 16.43
CA GLU A 267 -6.51 11.75 16.63
C GLU A 267 -6.30 11.44 18.11
N ALA A 268 -6.37 12.43 18.99
CA ALA A 268 -6.26 12.22 20.44
C ALA A 268 -7.38 11.34 20.98
N THR A 269 -8.64 11.52 20.52
CA THR A 269 -9.77 10.68 20.90
C THR A 269 -9.52 9.20 20.53
N TYR A 270 -9.07 8.94 19.31
CA TYR A 270 -8.73 7.58 18.85
C TYR A 270 -7.55 7.00 19.62
N ARG A 271 -6.47 7.76 19.76
CA ARG A 271 -5.24 7.35 20.46
C ARG A 271 -5.51 7.01 21.91
N GLU A 272 -6.29 7.80 22.65
CA GLU A 272 -6.63 7.50 24.04
C GLU A 272 -7.40 6.18 24.17
N ALA A 273 -8.32 5.89 23.25
CA ALA A 273 -9.06 4.64 23.25
C ALA A 273 -8.13 3.43 22.99
N LEU A 274 -7.25 3.51 21.97
CA LEU A 274 -6.29 2.44 21.63
C LEU A 274 -5.30 2.19 22.78
N VAL A 275 -4.66 3.26 23.25
CA VAL A 275 -3.69 3.20 24.35
C VAL A 275 -4.33 2.69 25.64
N GLY A 276 -5.56 3.12 25.94
CA GLY A 276 -6.32 2.65 27.11
C GLY A 276 -6.57 1.14 27.06
N THR A 277 -6.84 0.59 25.85
CA THR A 277 -7.02 -0.85 25.66
C THR A 277 -5.72 -1.61 25.90
N VAL A 278 -4.63 -1.20 25.28
CA VAL A 278 -3.31 -1.84 25.39
C VAL A 278 -2.81 -1.76 26.84
N ALA A 279 -2.87 -0.60 27.48
CA ALA A 279 -2.41 -0.41 28.86
C ALA A 279 -3.21 -1.23 29.89
N ALA A 280 -4.53 -1.38 29.68
CA ALA A 280 -5.36 -2.21 30.56
C ALA A 280 -5.00 -3.69 30.46
N GLN A 281 -4.61 -4.19 29.29
CA GLN A 281 -4.20 -5.58 29.10
C GLN A 281 -2.75 -5.84 29.48
N SER A 282 -1.86 -4.86 29.35
CA SER A 282 -0.44 -4.98 29.67
C SER A 282 -0.21 -5.56 31.08
N GLN A 283 -1.01 -5.15 32.09
CA GLN A 283 -0.91 -5.71 33.46
C GLN A 283 -1.36 -7.17 33.55
N SER A 284 -2.17 -7.66 32.63
CA SER A 284 -2.64 -9.05 32.62
C SER A 284 -1.67 -9.99 31.93
N VAL A 285 -0.94 -9.52 30.93
CA VAL A 285 0.07 -10.31 30.19
C VAL A 285 1.17 -10.81 31.11
N ASP A 286 1.72 -9.97 31.99
CA ASP A 286 2.76 -10.36 32.96
C ASP A 286 2.31 -11.43 33.99
N ASN A 287 1.01 -11.61 34.16
CA ASN A 287 0.44 -12.56 35.11
C ASN A 287 -0.03 -13.89 34.49
N THR A 288 0.08 -13.99 33.15
CA THR A 288 -0.33 -15.21 32.46
C THR A 288 0.73 -16.28 32.67
N ASP A 289 0.37 -17.31 33.45
CA ASP A 289 1.25 -18.45 33.72
C ASP A 289 1.35 -19.25 32.40
N THR A 290 2.50 -19.15 31.70
CA THR A 290 2.80 -19.86 30.45
C THR A 290 2.81 -21.39 30.56
N SER A 291 2.37 -21.93 31.67
CA SER A 291 2.24 -23.37 31.92
C SER A 291 0.99 -24.04 31.33
N GLY A 292 0.39 -23.40 30.32
CA GLY A 292 -0.75 -23.91 29.55
C GLY A 292 -0.42 -25.11 28.66
N SER A 293 -1.44 -25.80 28.17
CA SER A 293 -1.28 -26.78 27.11
C SER A 293 -0.80 -26.09 25.84
N ARG A 294 0.04 -26.77 25.08
CA ARG A 294 0.45 -26.34 23.73
C ARG A 294 -0.80 -26.07 22.88
N PRO A 295 -0.93 -24.91 22.23
CA PRO A 295 -2.12 -24.58 21.44
C PRO A 295 -2.32 -25.58 20.29
N ASP A 296 -3.56 -25.70 19.80
CA ASP A 296 -3.92 -26.63 18.72
C ASP A 296 -3.15 -26.28 17.44
N ALA A 297 -3.05 -25.00 17.08
CA ALA A 297 -2.14 -24.50 16.07
C ALA A 297 -1.72 -23.05 16.36
N GLN A 298 -0.60 -22.65 15.79
CA GLN A 298 -0.16 -21.25 15.73
C GLN A 298 -0.23 -20.75 14.27
N LEU A 299 -0.78 -19.56 14.06
CA LEU A 299 -0.93 -18.99 12.74
C LEU A 299 -0.26 -17.62 12.68
N VAL A 300 0.64 -17.43 11.76
CA VAL A 300 1.33 -16.16 11.52
C VAL A 300 0.68 -15.46 10.33
N PHE A 301 0.14 -14.27 10.54
CA PHE A 301 -0.48 -13.45 9.52
C PHE A 301 0.35 -12.21 9.20
N CYS A 302 0.13 -11.60 8.04
CA CYS A 302 0.62 -10.27 7.79
C CYS A 302 0.09 -9.29 8.86
N ILE A 303 0.86 -8.25 9.15
CA ILE A 303 0.45 -7.17 10.06
C ILE A 303 -0.74 -6.35 9.56
N ASP A 304 -1.16 -6.54 8.33
CA ASP A 304 -2.27 -5.86 7.65
C ASP A 304 -3.53 -5.79 8.52
N THR A 305 -4.22 -4.66 8.48
CA THR A 305 -5.41 -4.42 9.30
C THR A 305 -6.54 -5.41 9.03
N ARG A 306 -6.64 -5.94 7.79
CA ARG A 306 -7.63 -6.96 7.41
C ARG A 306 -7.37 -8.30 8.11
N SER A 307 -6.12 -8.59 8.42
CA SER A 307 -5.75 -9.79 9.17
C SER A 307 -6.27 -9.75 10.61
N GLU A 308 -6.45 -8.57 11.20
CA GLU A 308 -7.02 -8.45 12.55
C GLU A 308 -8.40 -9.12 12.64
N VAL A 309 -9.27 -8.89 11.67
CA VAL A 309 -10.63 -9.43 11.64
C VAL A 309 -10.62 -10.96 11.61
N ILE A 310 -9.93 -11.56 10.63
CA ILE A 310 -9.90 -13.03 10.51
C ILE A 310 -9.19 -13.69 11.69
N ARG A 311 -8.11 -13.11 12.23
CA ARG A 311 -7.40 -13.60 13.42
C ARG A 311 -8.33 -13.69 14.63
N ARG A 312 -9.09 -12.64 14.89
CA ARG A 312 -10.08 -12.59 16.00
C ARG A 312 -11.12 -13.70 15.90
N HIS A 313 -11.61 -13.97 14.68
CA HIS A 313 -12.57 -15.03 14.45
C HIS A 313 -11.96 -16.44 14.56
N ILE A 314 -10.70 -16.63 14.14
CA ILE A 314 -9.98 -17.90 14.32
C ILE A 314 -9.76 -18.19 15.81
N GLU A 315 -9.27 -17.20 16.55
CA GLU A 315 -9.05 -17.30 18.00
C GLU A 315 -10.34 -17.65 18.78
N ALA A 316 -11.51 -17.31 18.24
CA ALA A 316 -12.80 -17.62 18.83
C ALA A 316 -13.29 -19.05 18.54
N THR A 317 -12.69 -19.79 17.60
CA THR A 317 -13.13 -21.15 17.24
C THR A 317 -12.44 -22.26 18.02
N GLY A 318 -11.25 -22.04 18.57
CA GLY A 318 -10.46 -23.05 19.26
C GLY A 318 -9.30 -22.50 20.08
N ASP A 319 -8.41 -23.36 20.51
CA ASP A 319 -7.18 -22.98 21.21
C ASP A 319 -6.09 -22.64 20.22
N TYR A 320 -6.32 -21.52 19.50
CA TYR A 320 -5.43 -21.00 18.48
C TYR A 320 -4.68 -19.77 18.95
N GLU A 321 -3.40 -19.72 18.66
CA GLU A 321 -2.55 -18.57 18.90
C GLU A 321 -2.22 -17.91 17.58
N THR A 322 -2.41 -16.59 17.46
CA THR A 322 -2.08 -15.86 16.24
C THR A 322 -0.97 -14.85 16.44
N HIS A 323 -0.09 -14.74 15.46
CA HIS A 323 1.02 -13.80 15.43
C HIS A 323 0.91 -12.85 14.22
N GLY A 324 1.46 -11.65 14.35
CA GLY A 324 1.56 -10.68 13.26
C GLY A 324 3.01 -10.49 12.86
N TYR A 325 3.29 -10.64 11.58
CA TYR A 325 4.60 -10.39 11.01
C TYR A 325 4.46 -9.80 9.60
N ALA A 326 5.45 -9.03 9.14
CA ALA A 326 5.38 -8.46 7.80
C ALA A 326 5.22 -9.56 6.73
N GLY A 327 4.28 -9.41 5.81
CA GLY A 327 3.81 -10.48 4.90
C GLY A 327 4.85 -11.05 3.93
N PHE A 328 6.00 -10.39 3.78
CA PHE A 328 7.14 -10.98 3.04
C PHE A 328 7.98 -11.94 3.88
N PHE A 329 7.62 -12.15 5.14
CA PHE A 329 8.26 -13.07 6.09
C PHE A 329 9.78 -12.86 6.25
N GLY A 330 10.26 -11.62 6.09
CA GLY A 330 11.65 -11.24 6.27
C GLY A 330 12.60 -11.71 5.17
N ILE A 331 12.10 -12.25 4.05
CA ILE A 331 12.90 -12.76 2.94
C ILE A 331 12.82 -11.79 1.76
N PRO A 332 13.84 -10.93 1.53
CA PRO A 332 13.85 -10.01 0.40
C PRO A 332 14.17 -10.78 -0.88
N MET A 333 13.15 -11.14 -1.64
CA MET A 333 13.29 -11.94 -2.83
C MET A 333 12.57 -11.35 -4.03
N GLU A 334 13.12 -11.61 -5.19
CA GLU A 334 12.45 -11.60 -6.47
C GLU A 334 11.88 -12.99 -6.73
N TYR A 335 10.62 -13.09 -7.09
CA TYR A 335 9.95 -14.38 -7.27
C TYR A 335 9.46 -14.59 -8.70
N GLN A 336 9.70 -15.76 -9.24
CA GLN A 336 9.20 -16.20 -10.52
C GLN A 336 8.39 -17.49 -10.37
N GLY A 337 7.08 -17.40 -10.56
CA GLY A 337 6.21 -18.57 -10.58
C GLY A 337 6.50 -19.51 -11.75
N TYR A 338 5.99 -20.75 -11.66
CA TYR A 338 6.03 -21.69 -12.78
C TYR A 338 5.27 -21.09 -13.98
N ASP A 339 5.78 -21.25 -15.19
CA ASP A 339 5.23 -20.63 -16.42
C ASP A 339 5.21 -19.08 -16.46
N ALA A 340 5.75 -18.38 -15.50
CA ALA A 340 5.87 -16.93 -15.55
C ALA A 340 7.06 -16.50 -16.43
N ASP A 341 6.79 -15.60 -17.37
CA ASP A 341 7.84 -15.02 -18.24
C ASP A 341 8.62 -13.91 -17.56
N VAL A 342 8.08 -13.39 -16.44
CA VAL A 342 8.67 -12.28 -15.65
C VAL A 342 8.75 -12.68 -14.18
N SER A 343 9.73 -12.14 -13.50
CA SER A 343 9.80 -12.15 -12.05
C SER A 343 9.21 -10.87 -11.47
N VAL A 344 8.77 -10.92 -10.22
CA VAL A 344 8.21 -9.80 -9.47
C VAL A 344 8.90 -9.68 -8.13
N ASP A 345 9.05 -8.45 -7.66
CA ASP A 345 9.56 -8.20 -6.31
C ASP A 345 8.54 -8.68 -5.28
N ALA A 346 9.02 -9.43 -4.31
CA ALA A 346 8.23 -9.98 -3.22
C ALA A 346 8.78 -9.56 -1.85
N CYS A 347 9.11 -8.28 -1.73
CA CYS A 347 9.57 -7.60 -0.51
C CYS A 347 9.09 -6.15 -0.52
N PRO A 348 9.10 -5.45 0.63
CA PRO A 348 8.67 -4.05 0.70
C PRO A 348 9.52 -3.15 -0.21
N PRO A 349 8.95 -2.09 -0.82
CA PRO A 349 9.67 -1.18 -1.73
C PRO A 349 10.88 -0.45 -1.13
N ILE A 350 11.01 -0.43 0.19
CA ILE A 350 12.19 0.09 0.89
C ILE A 350 13.40 -0.88 0.90
N LEU A 351 13.20 -2.10 0.40
CA LEU A 351 14.22 -3.14 0.38
C LEU A 351 14.47 -3.61 -1.05
N ASP A 352 15.73 -3.70 -1.44
CA ASP A 352 16.11 -4.35 -2.69
C ASP A 352 16.04 -5.88 -2.54
N PRO A 353 15.48 -6.62 -3.53
CA PRO A 353 15.57 -8.06 -3.55
C PRO A 353 17.02 -8.54 -3.50
N GLN A 354 17.30 -9.53 -2.66
CA GLN A 354 18.64 -10.10 -2.52
C GLN A 354 18.78 -11.52 -3.11
N HIS A 355 17.65 -12.15 -3.42
CA HIS A 355 17.58 -13.51 -3.89
C HIS A 355 16.58 -13.66 -5.02
N HIS A 356 16.89 -14.53 -5.98
CA HIS A 356 15.93 -14.96 -6.99
C HIS A 356 15.40 -16.35 -6.65
N ILE A 357 14.08 -16.47 -6.45
CA ILE A 357 13.38 -17.72 -6.12
C ILE A 357 12.44 -18.08 -7.26
N THR A 358 12.55 -19.32 -7.74
CA THR A 358 11.66 -19.85 -8.78
C THR A 358 10.94 -21.09 -8.30
N ASP A 359 9.71 -21.29 -8.78
CA ASP A 359 9.02 -22.56 -8.59
C ASP A 359 9.54 -23.63 -9.54
N VAL A 360 9.87 -24.81 -9.01
CA VAL A 360 10.36 -25.95 -9.77
C VAL A 360 9.42 -27.15 -9.58
N PRO A 361 9.05 -27.85 -10.68
CA PRO A 361 8.19 -29.02 -10.58
C PRO A 361 8.81 -30.16 -9.80
N THR A 362 8.00 -30.80 -8.97
CA THR A 362 8.37 -31.99 -8.15
C THR A 362 7.54 -33.21 -8.54
N ASP A 363 6.39 -33.04 -9.23
CA ASP A 363 5.56 -34.12 -9.75
C ASP A 363 5.37 -34.02 -11.27
N ASP A 364 6.08 -34.84 -12.02
CA ASP A 364 6.05 -34.91 -13.49
C ASP A 364 4.65 -35.18 -14.04
N ALA A 365 3.80 -35.92 -13.31
CA ALA A 365 2.49 -36.32 -13.80
C ALA A 365 1.47 -35.18 -13.69
N THR A 366 1.47 -34.47 -12.58
CA THR A 366 0.64 -33.29 -12.34
C THR A 366 1.08 -32.14 -13.21
N GLN A 367 2.40 -31.90 -13.32
CA GLN A 367 2.99 -30.95 -14.27
C GLN A 367 2.50 -31.20 -15.71
N ALA A 368 2.60 -32.44 -16.21
CA ALA A 368 2.15 -32.75 -17.58
C ALA A 368 0.64 -32.56 -17.79
N ARG A 369 -0.16 -32.66 -16.72
CA ARG A 369 -1.60 -32.33 -16.74
C ARG A 369 -1.79 -30.82 -16.84
N HIS A 370 -1.10 -30.05 -16.02
CA HIS A 370 -1.10 -28.59 -16.06
C HIS A 370 -0.69 -28.07 -17.44
N ASP A 371 0.49 -28.45 -17.94
CA ASP A 371 1.05 -27.98 -19.23
C ASP A 371 0.11 -28.25 -20.41
N ARG A 372 -0.60 -29.40 -20.36
CA ARG A 372 -1.56 -29.74 -21.39
C ARG A 372 -2.76 -28.79 -21.40
N TRP A 373 -3.31 -28.48 -20.21
CA TRP A 373 -4.49 -27.63 -20.11
C TRP A 373 -4.15 -26.17 -20.32
N SER A 374 -3.07 -25.70 -19.73
CA SER A 374 -2.53 -24.35 -19.91
C SER A 374 -2.17 -24.11 -21.38
N GLY A 375 -1.43 -25.03 -22.02
CA GLY A 375 -1.11 -24.93 -23.44
C GLY A 375 -2.35 -24.97 -24.36
N MET A 376 -3.39 -25.71 -24.02
CA MET A 376 -4.66 -25.70 -24.78
C MET A 376 -5.39 -24.35 -24.62
N ARG A 377 -5.37 -23.77 -23.43
CA ARG A 377 -5.97 -22.44 -23.17
C ARG A 377 -5.22 -21.37 -23.95
N ALA A 378 -3.90 -21.32 -23.81
CA ALA A 378 -3.04 -20.36 -24.51
C ALA A 378 -3.22 -20.44 -26.05
N ALA A 379 -3.26 -21.65 -26.61
CA ALA A 379 -3.50 -21.83 -28.03
C ALA A 379 -4.91 -21.37 -28.46
N ALA A 380 -5.92 -21.50 -27.60
CA ALA A 380 -7.27 -21.00 -27.90
C ALA A 380 -7.32 -19.49 -27.87
N ASP A 381 -6.65 -18.87 -26.89
CA ASP A 381 -6.57 -17.42 -26.73
C ASP A 381 -5.81 -16.79 -27.92
N GLU A 382 -4.68 -17.38 -28.34
CA GLU A 382 -3.92 -16.96 -29.52
C GLU A 382 -4.77 -17.01 -30.80
N VAL A 383 -5.56 -18.07 -30.97
CA VAL A 383 -6.47 -18.20 -32.14
C VAL A 383 -7.55 -17.11 -32.10
N ILE A 384 -8.11 -16.83 -30.95
CA ILE A 384 -9.11 -15.77 -30.76
C ILE A 384 -8.50 -14.42 -31.11
N GLU A 385 -7.34 -14.10 -30.58
CA GLU A 385 -6.61 -12.85 -30.85
C GLU A 385 -6.30 -12.67 -32.35
N ILE A 386 -5.82 -13.73 -33.01
CA ILE A 386 -5.58 -13.70 -34.45
C ILE A 386 -6.89 -13.43 -35.22
N LEU A 387 -8.00 -14.02 -34.82
CA LEU A 387 -9.30 -13.81 -35.47
C LEU A 387 -9.83 -12.38 -35.24
N GLU A 388 -9.59 -11.80 -34.08
CA GLU A 388 -10.00 -10.44 -33.72
C GLU A 388 -9.14 -9.37 -34.38
N ALA A 389 -7.82 -9.53 -34.37
CA ALA A 389 -6.88 -8.54 -34.88
C ALA A 389 -6.72 -8.56 -36.41
N ASN A 390 -6.98 -9.69 -37.09
CA ASN A 390 -6.75 -9.76 -38.52
C ASN A 390 -7.92 -9.15 -39.33
N ALA A 391 -7.61 -8.14 -40.14
CA ALA A 391 -8.59 -7.40 -40.95
C ALA A 391 -9.49 -8.32 -41.86
N ALA A 392 -9.03 -9.51 -42.21
CA ALA A 392 -9.78 -10.42 -43.04
C ALA A 392 -10.80 -11.27 -42.26
N THR A 393 -10.54 -11.53 -40.99
CA THR A 393 -11.34 -12.42 -40.11
C THR A 393 -12.17 -11.68 -39.12
N ALA A 394 -11.73 -10.50 -38.63
CA ALA A 394 -12.35 -9.75 -37.53
C ALA A 394 -13.86 -9.55 -37.70
N TYR A 395 -14.30 -9.13 -38.89
CA TYR A 395 -15.72 -8.92 -39.14
C TYR A 395 -16.53 -10.24 -39.10
N GLY A 396 -16.01 -11.30 -39.72
CA GLY A 396 -16.64 -12.61 -39.69
C GLY A 396 -16.67 -13.25 -38.30
N TYR A 397 -15.64 -13.02 -37.50
CA TYR A 397 -15.54 -13.46 -36.11
C TYR A 397 -16.59 -12.77 -35.23
N VAL A 398 -16.66 -11.43 -35.27
CA VAL A 398 -17.64 -10.64 -34.48
C VAL A 398 -19.08 -11.05 -34.83
N GLU A 399 -19.41 -11.27 -36.12
CA GLU A 399 -20.73 -11.74 -36.56
C GLU A 399 -21.04 -13.15 -36.03
N ALA A 400 -20.06 -14.04 -36.01
CA ALA A 400 -20.25 -15.42 -35.56
C ALA A 400 -20.27 -15.55 -34.02
N ALA A 401 -19.35 -14.88 -33.32
CA ALA A 401 -19.14 -15.00 -31.88
C ALA A 401 -20.01 -14.02 -31.06
N GLY A 402 -20.47 -12.91 -31.66
CA GLY A 402 -21.13 -11.82 -30.92
C GLY A 402 -22.36 -12.22 -30.13
N SER A 403 -23.15 -13.21 -30.62
CA SER A 403 -24.29 -13.71 -29.83
C SER A 403 -23.85 -14.52 -28.59
N GLY A 404 -22.73 -15.24 -28.68
CA GLY A 404 -22.13 -15.96 -27.57
C GLY A 404 -21.59 -14.99 -26.51
N TYR A 405 -20.84 -13.98 -26.96
CA TYR A 405 -20.36 -12.90 -26.08
C TYR A 405 -21.49 -12.12 -25.41
N GLY A 406 -22.60 -11.87 -26.15
CA GLY A 406 -23.80 -11.24 -25.58
C GLY A 406 -24.45 -12.07 -24.47
N LEU A 407 -24.45 -13.39 -24.58
CA LEU A 407 -24.92 -14.30 -23.52
C LEU A 407 -23.97 -14.34 -22.35
N SER A 408 -22.66 -14.37 -22.60
CA SER A 408 -21.61 -14.32 -21.55
C SER A 408 -21.68 -13.01 -20.77
N LEU A 409 -21.80 -11.88 -21.47
CA LEU A 409 -21.98 -10.58 -20.89
C LEU A 409 -23.22 -10.54 -19.98
N ALA A 410 -24.36 -11.03 -20.48
CA ALA A 410 -25.59 -11.08 -19.69
C ALA A 410 -25.46 -11.99 -18.46
N ALA A 411 -24.79 -13.12 -18.56
CA ALA A 411 -24.56 -14.02 -17.46
C ALA A 411 -23.63 -13.40 -16.39
N ARG A 412 -22.48 -12.83 -16.81
CA ARG A 412 -21.56 -12.14 -15.91
C ARG A 412 -22.16 -10.92 -15.21
N THR A 413 -23.10 -10.23 -15.88
CA THR A 413 -23.78 -9.06 -15.31
C THR A 413 -24.92 -9.45 -14.35
N LEU A 414 -25.67 -10.52 -14.66
CA LEU A 414 -26.89 -10.86 -13.91
C LEU A 414 -26.65 -11.90 -12.81
N VAL A 415 -25.65 -12.75 -12.96
CA VAL A 415 -25.34 -13.84 -12.03
C VAL A 415 -23.82 -14.07 -11.94
N PRO A 416 -23.03 -13.02 -11.58
CA PRO A 416 -21.57 -13.10 -11.60
C PRO A 416 -21.02 -14.25 -10.77
N GLY A 417 -21.50 -14.46 -9.52
CA GLY A 417 -21.05 -15.55 -8.66
C GLY A 417 -21.24 -16.93 -9.27
N ARG A 418 -22.40 -17.21 -9.93
CA ARG A 418 -22.60 -18.51 -10.60
C ARG A 418 -21.72 -18.74 -11.83
N VAL A 419 -21.34 -17.65 -12.50
CA VAL A 419 -20.37 -17.75 -13.61
C VAL A 419 -18.99 -18.02 -13.05
N HIS A 420 -18.63 -17.40 -11.92
CA HIS A 420 -17.40 -17.66 -11.19
C HIS A 420 -17.32 -19.13 -10.75
N ASP A 421 -18.31 -19.66 -10.04
CA ASP A 421 -18.38 -21.07 -9.64
C ASP A 421 -18.16 -22.05 -10.82
N LEU A 422 -18.69 -21.70 -12.00
CA LEU A 422 -18.52 -22.53 -13.20
C LEU A 422 -17.12 -22.40 -13.80
N VAL A 423 -16.51 -21.23 -13.71
CA VAL A 423 -15.14 -20.98 -14.20
C VAL A 423 -14.14 -21.67 -13.27
N ASP A 424 -14.35 -21.58 -11.96
CA ASP A 424 -13.50 -22.21 -10.95
C ASP A 424 -13.57 -23.72 -11.02
N ALA A 425 -14.79 -24.30 -11.10
CA ALA A 425 -14.94 -25.73 -11.32
C ALA A 425 -14.29 -26.21 -12.66
N ALA A 426 -14.12 -25.32 -13.61
CA ALA A 426 -13.36 -25.60 -14.83
C ALA A 426 -11.85 -25.38 -14.64
N ALA A 427 -11.46 -24.41 -13.81
CA ALA A 427 -10.08 -24.14 -13.45
C ALA A 427 -9.48 -25.26 -12.60
N GLU A 428 -10.25 -25.88 -11.67
CA GLU A 428 -9.85 -27.06 -10.89
C GLU A 428 -9.40 -28.27 -11.75
N LEU A 429 -9.72 -28.26 -13.05
CA LEU A 429 -9.16 -29.25 -13.98
C LEU A 429 -7.67 -29.02 -14.27
N VAL A 430 -7.20 -27.80 -14.07
CA VAL A 430 -5.79 -27.41 -14.20
C VAL A 430 -5.23 -27.40 -12.78
N PRO A 431 -4.26 -28.25 -12.45
CA PRO A 431 -3.63 -28.21 -11.12
C PRO A 431 -3.02 -26.85 -10.82
N ASP A 432 -3.17 -26.41 -9.60
CA ASP A 432 -2.49 -25.20 -9.14
C ASP A 432 -0.99 -25.45 -8.96
N TYR A 433 -0.19 -24.37 -9.02
CA TYR A 433 1.28 -24.48 -8.97
C TYR A 433 1.74 -25.13 -7.68
N HIS A 434 1.14 -24.81 -6.54
CA HIS A 434 1.50 -25.40 -5.26
C HIS A 434 1.25 -26.91 -5.16
N GLU A 435 0.39 -27.49 -6.03
CA GLU A 435 0.15 -28.94 -6.04
C GLU A 435 1.32 -29.74 -6.64
N PHE A 436 2.20 -29.12 -7.44
CA PHE A 436 3.25 -29.84 -8.15
C PHE A 436 4.59 -29.09 -8.23
N CYS A 437 4.69 -27.89 -7.66
CA CYS A 437 5.92 -27.10 -7.64
C CYS A 437 6.33 -26.79 -6.21
N ASP A 438 7.64 -26.85 -6.00
CA ASP A 438 8.29 -26.36 -4.80
C ASP A 438 9.12 -25.11 -5.10
N PRO A 439 9.17 -24.11 -4.20
CA PRO A 439 10.11 -23.01 -4.33
C PRO A 439 11.55 -23.53 -4.25
N LEU A 440 12.39 -23.08 -5.17
CA LEU A 440 13.79 -23.44 -5.23
C LEU A 440 14.59 -22.67 -4.16
N VAL A 441 14.59 -23.19 -2.95
CA VAL A 441 15.30 -22.57 -1.81
C VAL A 441 16.77 -22.95 -1.70
N HIS A 442 17.29 -23.85 -2.54
CA HIS A 442 18.69 -24.25 -2.50
C HIS A 442 19.53 -23.39 -3.44
N HIS A 443 20.59 -22.81 -2.89
CA HIS A 443 21.53 -22.00 -3.66
C HIS A 443 22.13 -22.80 -4.83
N GLN A 444 22.02 -22.24 -6.04
CA GLN A 444 22.64 -22.76 -7.24
C GLN A 444 23.70 -21.78 -7.73
N HIS A 445 24.92 -22.29 -8.01
CA HIS A 445 25.95 -21.50 -8.69
C HIS A 445 25.57 -21.36 -10.17
N THR A 446 25.07 -20.21 -10.57
CA THR A 446 24.89 -19.84 -11.98
C THR A 446 25.74 -18.61 -12.29
N ASP A 447 26.41 -18.63 -13.46
CA ASP A 447 27.17 -17.47 -13.96
C ASP A 447 26.28 -16.43 -14.69
N SER A 448 24.95 -16.57 -14.61
CA SER A 448 23.99 -15.73 -15.36
C SER A 448 22.83 -15.33 -14.46
N GLY A 449 22.71 -14.03 -14.21
CA GLY A 449 21.67 -13.40 -13.43
C GLY A 449 22.23 -12.34 -12.48
N ASP A 450 21.48 -11.29 -12.24
CA ASP A 450 21.89 -10.19 -11.36
C ASP A 450 21.76 -10.60 -9.88
N LEU A 451 20.77 -11.45 -9.55
CA LEU A 451 20.54 -11.98 -8.20
C LEU A 451 20.93 -13.45 -8.05
N PRO A 452 21.44 -13.86 -6.87
CA PRO A 452 21.78 -15.27 -6.61
C PRO A 452 20.51 -16.13 -6.51
N PRO A 453 20.42 -17.25 -7.28
CA PRO A 453 19.28 -18.15 -7.20
C PRO A 453 19.33 -18.99 -5.92
N GLY A 454 18.21 -19.00 -5.17
CA GLY A 454 18.08 -19.74 -3.92
C GLY A 454 18.85 -19.11 -2.76
N LEU A 455 18.89 -19.82 -1.64
CA LEU A 455 19.47 -19.40 -0.36
C LEU A 455 20.57 -20.36 0.10
N THR A 456 21.65 -19.83 0.64
CA THR A 456 22.65 -20.64 1.36
C THR A 456 22.06 -21.18 2.66
N HIS A 457 22.69 -22.21 3.23
CA HIS A 457 22.25 -22.76 4.52
C HIS A 457 22.29 -21.70 5.65
N GLU A 458 23.33 -20.87 5.68
CA GLU A 458 23.49 -19.80 6.66
C GLU A 458 22.35 -18.76 6.54
N GLN A 459 22.01 -18.32 5.33
CA GLN A 459 20.90 -17.38 5.07
C GLN A 459 19.55 -17.97 5.49
N LYS A 460 19.29 -19.26 5.21
CA LYS A 460 18.06 -19.92 5.65
C LYS A 460 17.90 -19.91 7.15
N VAL A 461 18.98 -20.22 7.88
CA VAL A 461 18.98 -20.22 9.35
C VAL A 461 18.78 -18.79 9.86
N GLU A 462 19.43 -17.82 9.24
CA GLU A 462 19.33 -16.41 9.63
C GLU A 462 17.92 -15.87 9.45
N TYR A 463 17.33 -16.03 8.26
CA TYR A 463 15.96 -15.56 8.02
C TYR A 463 14.92 -16.21 8.94
N ALA A 464 15.03 -17.52 9.17
CA ALA A 464 14.14 -18.21 10.08
C ALA A 464 14.33 -17.75 11.54
N ALA A 465 15.57 -17.59 12.00
CA ALA A 465 15.87 -17.09 13.34
C ALA A 465 15.37 -15.66 13.53
N THR A 466 15.67 -14.77 12.57
CA THR A 466 15.21 -13.37 12.61
C THR A 466 13.69 -13.28 12.66
N ALA A 467 12.96 -14.08 11.86
CA ALA A 467 11.51 -14.11 11.91
C ALA A 467 10.98 -14.50 13.30
N PHE A 468 11.58 -15.52 13.93
CA PHE A 468 11.17 -15.96 15.27
C PHE A 468 11.54 -14.94 16.35
N ASP A 469 12.73 -14.35 16.28
CA ASP A 469 13.17 -13.30 17.21
C ASP A 469 12.29 -12.05 17.13
N LEU A 470 11.98 -11.57 15.92
CA LEU A 470 11.13 -10.39 15.71
C LEU A 470 9.70 -10.58 16.26
N MET A 471 9.17 -11.81 16.18
CA MET A 471 7.86 -12.14 16.72
C MET A 471 7.86 -12.49 18.22
N GLY A 472 9.04 -12.70 18.81
CA GLY A 472 9.15 -13.25 20.18
C GLY A 472 8.72 -14.72 20.29
N PHE A 473 8.94 -15.51 19.23
CA PHE A 473 8.45 -16.90 19.13
C PHE A 473 9.35 -17.86 19.89
N THR A 474 8.89 -18.36 21.03
CA THR A 474 9.68 -19.25 21.91
C THR A 474 9.16 -20.67 21.98
N GLU A 475 7.88 -20.88 21.81
CA GLU A 475 7.22 -22.18 21.86
C GLU A 475 6.52 -22.48 20.52
N PHE A 476 6.49 -23.75 20.11
CA PHE A 476 5.95 -24.15 18.80
C PHE A 476 4.86 -25.21 18.94
N SER A 477 3.72 -24.98 18.30
CA SER A 477 2.62 -25.93 18.17
C SER A 477 2.98 -27.09 17.22
N ARG A 478 2.10 -28.10 17.15
CA ARG A 478 2.25 -29.18 16.17
C ARG A 478 2.12 -28.68 14.75
N LEU A 479 1.20 -27.71 14.52
CA LEU A 479 1.06 -26.99 13.27
C LEU A 479 1.41 -25.53 13.48
N VAL A 480 2.31 -25.01 12.65
CA VAL A 480 2.61 -23.58 12.54
C VAL A 480 2.31 -23.16 11.10
N VAL A 481 1.28 -22.34 10.91
CA VAL A 481 0.84 -21.89 9.59
C VAL A 481 1.37 -20.50 9.31
N LEU A 482 2.15 -20.35 8.26
CA LEU A 482 2.62 -19.06 7.77
C LEU A 482 1.63 -18.59 6.70
N THR A 483 0.84 -17.57 7.00
CA THR A 483 -0.28 -17.15 6.15
C THR A 483 0.05 -15.82 5.49
N GLY A 484 0.44 -15.88 4.22
CA GLY A 484 0.48 -14.70 3.35
C GLY A 484 -0.92 -14.19 3.08
N HIS A 485 -1.08 -13.00 2.52
CA HIS A 485 -2.40 -12.58 2.05
C HIS A 485 -2.37 -12.15 0.58
N ALA A 486 -3.52 -12.26 -0.04
CA ALA A 486 -3.81 -11.84 -1.40
C ALA A 486 -5.26 -11.37 -1.46
N SER A 487 -5.64 -10.77 -2.56
CA SER A 487 -7.03 -10.41 -2.85
C SER A 487 -7.56 -11.18 -4.06
N GLU A 488 -8.87 -11.18 -4.21
CA GLU A 488 -9.54 -11.68 -5.40
C GLU A 488 -10.47 -10.61 -5.93
N THR A 489 -10.18 -10.11 -7.12
CA THR A 489 -10.99 -9.09 -7.77
C THR A 489 -11.07 -9.33 -9.27
N ALA A 490 -12.21 -9.00 -9.86
CA ALA A 490 -12.41 -9.07 -11.30
C ALA A 490 -12.35 -7.68 -11.92
N ASN A 491 -11.49 -7.50 -12.94
CA ASN A 491 -11.39 -6.25 -13.71
C ASN A 491 -11.10 -5.01 -12.84
N ASN A 492 -10.18 -5.13 -11.90
CA ASN A 492 -9.80 -4.05 -11.00
C ASN A 492 -8.36 -3.60 -11.29
N PRO A 493 -8.12 -2.38 -11.81
CA PRO A 493 -6.77 -1.88 -12.03
C PRO A 493 -5.98 -1.57 -10.74
N TYR A 494 -6.64 -1.65 -9.58
CA TYR A 494 -6.06 -1.42 -8.25
C TYR A 494 -5.92 -2.70 -7.44
N ASP A 495 -5.81 -3.87 -8.07
CA ASP A 495 -5.64 -5.15 -7.38
C ASP A 495 -4.39 -5.17 -6.49
N SER A 496 -3.27 -4.59 -6.94
CA SER A 496 -2.06 -4.46 -6.13
C SER A 496 -2.26 -3.70 -4.80
N SER A 497 -3.19 -2.74 -4.76
CA SER A 497 -3.55 -2.03 -3.52
C SER A 497 -4.35 -2.90 -2.54
N LEU A 498 -4.88 -4.01 -3.01
CA LEU A 498 -5.61 -4.99 -2.22
C LEU A 498 -4.74 -6.19 -1.84
N ASP A 499 -3.65 -6.44 -2.55
CA ASP A 499 -2.65 -7.46 -2.25
C ASP A 499 -1.68 -7.01 -1.14
N CYS A 500 -0.61 -7.73 -0.92
CA CYS A 500 0.28 -7.50 0.20
C CYS A 500 1.21 -6.30 -0.02
N GLY A 501 1.05 -5.22 0.77
CA GLY A 501 1.95 -4.07 0.72
C GLY A 501 3.40 -4.40 1.09
N ALA A 502 3.61 -5.39 1.97
CA ALA A 502 4.94 -5.88 2.31
C ALA A 502 5.56 -6.78 1.22
N CYS A 503 4.82 -7.13 0.17
CA CYS A 503 5.28 -7.89 -0.99
C CYS A 503 5.22 -7.07 -2.29
N ALA A 504 5.41 -5.77 -2.21
CA ALA A 504 5.32 -4.82 -3.33
C ALA A 504 4.00 -4.95 -4.12
N GLY A 505 2.87 -5.09 -3.41
CA GLY A 505 1.55 -5.23 -4.04
C GLY A 505 1.29 -6.57 -4.73
N ASN A 506 2.06 -7.60 -4.39
CA ASN A 506 1.89 -8.97 -4.88
C ASN A 506 1.33 -9.90 -3.79
N PRO A 507 0.76 -11.07 -4.15
CA PRO A 507 0.35 -12.08 -3.18
C PRO A 507 1.48 -12.55 -2.26
N GLY A 508 1.22 -12.70 -0.96
CA GLY A 508 2.19 -13.15 0.04
C GLY A 508 2.35 -14.68 0.17
N GLY A 509 1.56 -15.47 -0.54
CA GLY A 509 1.63 -16.94 -0.52
C GLY A 509 3.00 -17.51 -0.89
N PRO A 510 3.68 -17.02 -1.94
CA PRO A 510 5.03 -17.43 -2.29
C PRO A 510 6.04 -17.27 -1.14
N ASN A 511 6.01 -16.14 -0.44
CA ASN A 511 6.89 -15.88 0.71
C ASN A 511 6.62 -16.84 1.86
N ALA A 512 5.34 -17.11 2.14
CA ALA A 512 4.93 -18.09 3.15
C ALA A 512 5.45 -19.50 2.81
N ARG A 513 5.36 -19.93 1.54
CA ARG A 513 5.88 -21.23 1.07
C ARG A 513 7.39 -21.34 1.23
N VAL A 514 8.13 -20.26 0.93
CA VAL A 514 9.59 -20.24 1.07
C VAL A 514 9.99 -20.41 2.53
N LEU A 515 9.43 -19.63 3.45
CA LEU A 515 9.79 -19.74 4.88
C LEU A 515 9.32 -21.08 5.48
N ALA A 516 8.12 -21.57 5.16
CA ALA A 516 7.65 -22.87 5.63
C ALA A 516 8.60 -24.00 5.19
N LYS A 517 9.04 -23.97 3.94
CA LYS A 517 10.00 -24.95 3.41
C LYS A 517 11.33 -24.90 4.12
N ILE A 518 11.87 -23.70 4.35
CA ILE A 518 13.12 -23.50 5.11
C ILE A 518 12.99 -24.08 6.51
N CYS A 519 11.91 -23.74 7.23
CA CYS A 519 11.66 -24.21 8.60
C CYS A 519 11.42 -25.71 8.69
N ASN A 520 11.05 -26.40 7.62
CA ASN A 520 10.91 -27.86 7.57
C ASN A 520 12.22 -28.57 7.24
N GLU A 521 13.30 -27.89 6.84
CA GLU A 521 14.59 -28.52 6.59
C GLU A 521 15.23 -29.00 7.90
N GLY A 522 15.52 -30.30 8.00
CA GLY A 522 16.11 -30.89 9.22
C GLY A 522 17.43 -30.29 9.67
N ALA A 523 18.27 -29.82 8.71
CA ALA A 523 19.53 -29.16 9.01
C ALA A 523 19.31 -27.76 9.60
N VAL A 524 18.37 -27.00 9.05
CA VAL A 524 17.98 -25.67 9.56
C VAL A 524 17.42 -25.79 10.97
N ARG A 525 16.46 -26.71 11.19
CA ARG A 525 15.90 -26.98 12.54
C ARG A 525 16.95 -27.33 13.57
N ALA A 526 17.95 -28.14 13.20
CA ALA A 526 19.02 -28.53 14.12
C ALA A 526 19.80 -27.31 14.58
N GLU A 527 20.14 -26.40 13.67
CA GLU A 527 20.89 -25.19 13.98
C GLU A 527 20.02 -24.15 14.74
N LEU A 528 18.73 -24.03 14.41
CA LEU A 528 17.79 -23.19 15.16
C LEU A 528 17.68 -23.66 16.62
N ARG A 529 17.61 -24.98 16.87
CA ARG A 529 17.67 -25.53 18.24
C ARG A 529 18.96 -25.21 18.97
N ASP A 530 20.09 -25.26 18.25
CA ASP A 530 21.40 -24.87 18.81
C ASP A 530 21.46 -23.37 19.15
N ARG A 531 20.66 -22.53 18.47
CA ARG A 531 20.49 -21.09 18.75
C ARG A 531 19.49 -20.82 19.89
N GLY A 532 18.72 -21.83 20.35
CA GLY A 532 17.84 -21.71 21.52
C GLY A 532 16.34 -21.80 21.22
N PHE A 533 15.94 -21.97 19.96
CA PHE A 533 14.53 -22.19 19.62
C PHE A 533 14.13 -23.64 19.89
N ASP A 534 13.23 -23.86 20.86
CA ASP A 534 12.79 -25.21 21.23
C ASP A 534 11.72 -25.76 20.28
N ILE A 535 12.13 -26.04 19.02
CA ILE A 535 11.25 -26.59 17.98
C ILE A 535 11.09 -28.09 18.18
N PRO A 536 9.91 -28.62 18.58
CA PRO A 536 9.64 -30.03 18.74
C PRO A 536 9.83 -30.81 17.42
N GLU A 537 10.08 -32.12 17.53
CA GLU A 537 10.25 -32.97 16.34
C GLU A 537 8.95 -33.13 15.54
N ASP A 538 7.82 -33.06 16.24
CA ASP A 538 6.48 -33.18 15.67
C ASP A 538 5.87 -31.84 15.20
N THR A 539 6.62 -30.76 15.21
CA THR A 539 6.18 -29.48 14.60
C THR A 539 6.30 -29.56 13.09
N VAL A 540 5.27 -29.12 12.39
CA VAL A 540 5.24 -28.97 10.92
C VAL A 540 4.86 -27.53 10.59
N PHE A 541 5.68 -26.89 9.74
CA PHE A 541 5.37 -25.58 9.19
C PHE A 541 4.60 -25.74 7.89
N VAL A 542 3.47 -25.06 7.77
CA VAL A 542 2.56 -25.11 6.63
C VAL A 542 2.45 -23.70 6.06
N ALA A 543 2.44 -23.55 4.76
CA ALA A 543 2.09 -22.29 4.14
C ALA A 543 0.57 -22.16 3.98
N GLY A 544 0.08 -20.92 4.08
CA GLY A 544 -1.30 -20.57 3.81
C GLY A 544 -1.41 -19.23 3.09
N GLN A 545 -2.59 -18.93 2.58
CA GLN A 545 -2.92 -17.66 1.95
C GLN A 545 -4.31 -17.21 2.39
N HIS A 546 -4.39 -15.99 2.93
CA HIS A 546 -5.64 -15.33 3.28
C HIS A 546 -6.12 -14.48 2.09
N ASN A 547 -7.25 -14.83 1.52
CA ASN A 547 -7.95 -14.02 0.53
C ASN A 547 -8.74 -12.91 1.24
N THR A 548 -8.23 -11.69 1.20
CA THR A 548 -8.79 -10.56 1.94
C THR A 548 -10.13 -10.06 1.44
N THR A 549 -10.54 -10.48 0.24
CA THR A 549 -11.84 -10.15 -0.35
C THR A 549 -12.94 -11.10 0.16
N THR A 550 -12.63 -12.38 0.30
CA THR A 550 -13.56 -13.45 0.66
C THR A 550 -13.34 -14.02 2.05
N ASP A 551 -12.33 -13.54 2.76
CA ASP A 551 -11.85 -14.00 4.08
C ASP A 551 -11.52 -15.50 4.13
N GLU A 552 -11.30 -16.15 2.99
CA GLU A 552 -10.85 -17.51 2.91
C GLU A 552 -9.37 -17.64 3.29
N VAL A 553 -9.06 -18.60 4.13
CA VAL A 553 -7.68 -19.00 4.41
C VAL A 553 -7.44 -20.37 3.81
N GLU A 554 -6.72 -20.39 2.68
CA GLU A 554 -6.31 -21.60 2.01
C GLU A 554 -5.01 -22.12 2.61
N LEU A 555 -4.94 -23.43 2.88
CA LEU A 555 -3.71 -24.09 3.32
C LEU A 555 -2.99 -24.67 2.09
N LEU A 556 -1.82 -24.14 1.79
CA LEU A 556 -0.96 -24.59 0.69
C LEU A 556 -0.11 -25.80 1.15
N VAL A 557 -0.77 -26.95 1.23
CA VAL A 557 -0.23 -28.15 1.88
C VAL A 557 0.49 -29.01 0.84
N ASP A 558 1.82 -29.13 0.94
CA ASP A 558 2.60 -29.97 0.05
C ASP A 558 2.92 -31.36 0.68
N ASP A 559 3.53 -31.44 1.83
CA ASP A 559 4.02 -32.70 2.45
C ASP A 559 3.78 -32.73 3.96
N VAL A 560 2.52 -32.75 4.38
CA VAL A 560 2.22 -32.91 5.83
C VAL A 560 2.14 -34.41 6.19
N PRO A 561 2.83 -34.85 7.25
CA PRO A 561 2.78 -36.25 7.69
C PRO A 561 1.36 -36.70 8.06
N GLU A 562 0.99 -37.95 7.74
CA GLU A 562 -0.32 -38.55 8.06
C GLU A 562 -0.68 -38.43 9.58
N SER A 563 0.33 -38.27 10.43
CA SER A 563 0.13 -38.06 11.88
C SER A 563 -0.51 -36.70 12.24
N HIS A 564 -0.61 -35.77 11.30
CA HIS A 564 -1.20 -34.43 11.47
C HIS A 564 -2.52 -34.27 10.72
N SER A 565 -3.04 -35.34 10.10
CA SER A 565 -4.29 -35.25 9.34
C SER A 565 -5.48 -34.83 10.18
N ASP A 566 -5.59 -35.32 11.41
CA ASP A 566 -6.68 -34.92 12.31
C ASP A 566 -6.57 -33.46 12.74
N ASP A 567 -5.35 -32.94 12.95
CA ASP A 567 -5.07 -31.55 13.30
C ASP A 567 -5.42 -30.63 12.12
N LEU A 568 -5.07 -31.02 10.88
CA LEU A 568 -5.41 -30.29 9.66
C LEU A 568 -6.92 -30.27 9.38
N ASP A 569 -7.61 -31.41 9.53
CA ASP A 569 -9.06 -31.50 9.32
C ASP A 569 -9.82 -30.61 10.32
N GLN A 570 -9.35 -30.56 11.58
CA GLN A 570 -9.92 -29.65 12.58
C GLN A 570 -9.66 -28.19 12.22
N LEU A 571 -8.41 -27.85 11.92
CA LEU A 571 -8.05 -26.48 11.52
C LEU A 571 -8.86 -26.01 10.30
N HIS A 572 -8.99 -26.84 9.28
CA HIS A 572 -9.79 -26.51 8.08
C HIS A 572 -11.27 -26.23 8.44
N THR A 573 -11.83 -27.01 9.35
CA THR A 573 -13.21 -26.81 9.82
C THR A 573 -13.35 -25.47 10.56
N ASP A 574 -12.39 -25.14 11.40
CA ASP A 574 -12.41 -23.95 12.21
C ASP A 574 -12.12 -22.69 11.36
N LEU A 575 -11.22 -22.77 10.36
CA LEU A 575 -11.00 -21.72 9.37
C LEU A 575 -12.26 -21.43 8.55
N THR A 576 -13.02 -22.47 8.18
CA THR A 576 -14.31 -22.29 7.49
C THR A 576 -15.30 -21.54 8.39
N THR A 577 -15.37 -21.86 9.67
CA THR A 577 -16.24 -21.18 10.63
C THR A 577 -15.81 -19.72 10.84
N ALA A 578 -14.50 -19.48 10.95
CA ALA A 578 -13.95 -18.13 11.06
C ALA A 578 -14.26 -17.29 9.82
N ARG A 579 -14.13 -17.88 8.62
CA ARG A 579 -14.53 -17.25 7.34
C ARG A 579 -16.00 -16.82 7.34
N GLU A 580 -16.91 -17.73 7.75
CA GLU A 580 -18.35 -17.44 7.82
C GLU A 580 -18.63 -16.22 8.72
N ASN A 581 -17.95 -16.11 9.84
CA ASN A 581 -18.10 -15.00 10.78
C ASN A 581 -17.51 -13.70 10.25
N ALA A 582 -16.30 -13.73 9.72
CA ALA A 582 -15.61 -12.56 9.15
C ALA A 582 -16.37 -11.99 7.94
N THR A 583 -16.83 -12.85 7.03
CA THR A 583 -17.63 -12.40 5.87
C THR A 583 -19.00 -11.86 6.26
N THR A 584 -19.60 -12.37 7.35
CA THR A 584 -20.83 -11.83 7.89
C THR A 584 -20.66 -10.37 8.34
N GLU A 585 -19.60 -10.09 9.10
CA GLU A 585 -19.22 -8.75 9.55
C GLU A 585 -18.92 -7.82 8.36
N ARG A 586 -18.13 -8.27 7.40
CA ARG A 586 -17.80 -7.53 6.18
C ARG A 586 -19.05 -7.21 5.34
N ALA A 587 -19.93 -8.17 5.14
CA ALA A 587 -21.16 -7.98 4.37
C ALA A 587 -22.08 -6.95 5.05
N GLU A 588 -22.21 -7.00 6.37
CA GLU A 588 -22.99 -6.03 7.14
C GLU A 588 -22.41 -4.62 7.02
N ALA A 589 -21.10 -4.46 7.17
CA ALA A 589 -20.41 -3.18 6.99
C ALA A 589 -20.61 -2.60 5.59
N MET A 590 -20.70 -3.46 4.55
CA MET A 590 -20.99 -3.05 3.17
C MET A 590 -22.48 -2.86 2.86
N GLY A 591 -23.37 -2.99 3.85
CA GLY A 591 -24.80 -2.81 3.71
C GLY A 591 -25.51 -3.97 2.99
N ALA A 592 -24.90 -5.17 2.98
CA ALA A 592 -25.49 -6.40 2.45
C ALA A 592 -26.19 -7.20 3.55
N ASP A 593 -26.87 -8.32 3.17
CA ASP A 593 -27.50 -9.22 4.13
C ASP A 593 -26.43 -10.10 4.80
N SER A 594 -26.22 -9.90 6.09
CA SER A 594 -25.27 -10.65 6.89
C SER A 594 -25.45 -12.18 6.84
N ALA A 595 -26.69 -12.66 6.65
CA ALA A 595 -26.97 -14.09 6.51
C ALA A 595 -26.40 -14.74 5.22
N THR A 596 -25.84 -13.94 4.31
CA THR A 596 -25.26 -14.39 3.04
C THR A 596 -23.81 -13.96 2.86
N GLY A 597 -23.09 -13.74 3.96
CA GLY A 597 -21.73 -13.15 3.99
C GLY A 597 -20.79 -13.78 2.97
N VAL A 598 -20.52 -15.09 3.06
CA VAL A 598 -19.64 -15.81 2.10
C VAL A 598 -20.10 -15.61 0.65
N THR A 599 -21.36 -15.88 0.34
CA THR A 599 -21.88 -15.74 -1.03
C THR A 599 -21.81 -14.32 -1.56
N GLU A 600 -21.98 -13.31 -0.69
CA GLU A 600 -21.93 -11.91 -1.11
C GLU A 600 -20.50 -11.45 -1.36
N THR A 601 -19.53 -11.86 -0.54
CA THR A 601 -18.13 -11.53 -0.76
C THR A 601 -17.57 -12.21 -2.01
N GLU A 602 -17.89 -13.51 -2.24
CA GLU A 602 -17.56 -14.22 -3.48
C GLU A 602 -18.21 -13.57 -4.70
N ARG A 603 -19.49 -13.19 -4.61
CA ARG A 603 -20.16 -12.46 -5.67
C ARG A 603 -19.45 -11.14 -6.03
N ARG A 604 -19.03 -10.37 -5.01
CA ARG A 604 -18.32 -9.09 -5.22
C ARG A 604 -16.95 -9.30 -5.84
N ALA A 605 -16.18 -10.28 -5.36
CA ALA A 605 -14.88 -10.65 -5.91
C ALA A 605 -14.98 -10.99 -7.41
N ALA A 606 -16.02 -11.76 -7.79
CA ALA A 606 -16.25 -12.22 -9.14
C ALA A 606 -16.95 -11.23 -10.08
N ASP A 607 -17.55 -10.17 -9.56
CA ASP A 607 -18.32 -9.21 -10.36
C ASP A 607 -17.41 -8.20 -11.06
N TRP A 608 -17.20 -8.40 -12.34
CA TRP A 608 -16.36 -7.52 -13.18
C TRP A 608 -16.82 -6.05 -13.25
N ALA A 609 -18.05 -5.76 -12.81
CA ALA A 609 -18.60 -4.40 -12.71
C ALA A 609 -18.57 -3.88 -11.27
N GLU A 610 -18.16 -4.68 -10.29
CA GLU A 610 -18.07 -4.25 -8.89
C GLU A 610 -16.91 -3.29 -8.68
N THR A 611 -17.22 -2.11 -8.20
CA THR A 611 -16.21 -1.06 -7.93
C THR A 611 -15.71 -1.08 -6.49
N ARG A 612 -16.38 -1.81 -5.61
CA ARG A 612 -16.03 -2.03 -4.20
C ARG A 612 -16.05 -3.51 -3.87
N PRO A 613 -15.11 -4.32 -4.38
CA PRO A 613 -15.00 -5.72 -3.96
C PRO A 613 -14.71 -5.79 -2.46
N GLU A 614 -13.80 -4.96 -2.00
CA GLU A 614 -13.51 -4.65 -0.60
C GLU A 614 -12.98 -3.22 -0.46
N TRP A 615 -12.82 -2.72 0.77
CA TRP A 615 -12.18 -1.42 1.04
C TRP A 615 -10.66 -1.49 1.21
N GLY A 616 -10.05 -2.68 1.13
CA GLY A 616 -8.64 -2.86 1.41
C GLY A 616 -8.30 -2.46 2.85
N LEU A 617 -7.24 -1.67 3.02
CA LEU A 617 -6.79 -1.19 4.33
C LEU A 617 -7.53 0.07 4.80
N ALA A 618 -8.64 0.47 4.16
CA ALA A 618 -9.41 1.63 4.61
C ALA A 618 -9.88 1.45 6.06
N GLY A 619 -9.84 2.54 6.83
CA GLY A 619 -10.07 2.50 8.27
C GLY A 619 -8.79 2.46 9.09
N ASN A 620 -7.63 2.09 8.51
CA ASN A 620 -6.37 2.05 9.22
C ASN A 620 -6.06 3.38 9.95
N ALA A 621 -5.61 3.29 11.19
CA ALA A 621 -5.29 4.45 12.02
C ALA A 621 -4.32 4.14 13.17
N GLY A 622 -4.07 2.85 13.46
CA GLY A 622 -3.23 2.43 14.56
C GLY A 622 -2.20 1.37 14.17
N PHE A 623 -1.09 1.33 14.88
CA PHE A 623 -0.08 0.28 14.81
C PHE A 623 0.31 -0.14 16.21
N VAL A 624 0.13 -1.42 16.56
CA VAL A 624 0.50 -1.96 17.87
C VAL A 624 1.65 -2.93 17.70
N VAL A 625 2.71 -2.70 18.47
CA VAL A 625 3.90 -3.56 18.57
C VAL A 625 3.95 -4.17 19.96
N GLY A 626 3.70 -5.47 20.06
CA GLY A 626 3.64 -6.17 21.33
C GLY A 626 2.99 -7.56 21.20
N PRO A 627 2.90 -8.31 22.31
CA PRO A 627 2.25 -9.63 22.30
C PRO A 627 0.76 -9.52 21.96
N ARG A 628 0.22 -10.54 21.30
CA ARG A 628 -1.18 -10.56 20.84
C ARG A 628 -2.19 -10.40 21.97
N GLU A 629 -1.86 -10.87 23.16
CA GLU A 629 -2.69 -10.78 24.36
C GLU A 629 -3.09 -9.35 24.73
N LEU A 630 -2.34 -8.36 24.29
CA LEU A 630 -2.68 -6.93 24.49
C LEU A 630 -3.97 -6.54 23.78
N THR A 631 -4.34 -7.26 22.72
CA THR A 631 -5.43 -6.91 21.81
C THR A 631 -6.42 -8.04 21.53
N SER A 632 -6.09 -9.31 21.84
CA SER A 632 -6.90 -10.50 21.47
C SER A 632 -8.32 -10.52 22.04
N GLY A 633 -8.60 -9.77 23.10
CA GLY A 633 -9.93 -9.68 23.71
C GLY A 633 -10.81 -8.57 23.18
N TYR A 634 -10.37 -7.84 22.14
CA TYR A 634 -11.04 -6.65 21.63
C TYR A 634 -11.26 -6.72 20.12
N ASP A 635 -12.35 -6.09 19.71
CA ASP A 635 -12.62 -5.77 18.34
C ASP A 635 -11.99 -4.41 18.03
N LEU A 636 -11.03 -4.41 17.11
CA LEU A 636 -10.31 -3.21 16.68
C LEU A 636 -10.86 -2.64 15.36
N ASP A 637 -12.02 -3.13 14.92
CA ASP A 637 -12.72 -2.71 13.68
C ASP A 637 -11.85 -2.85 12.40
N GLY A 638 -10.85 -3.74 12.38
CA GLY A 638 -9.90 -3.85 11.26
C GLY A 638 -9.10 -2.56 11.03
N ARG A 639 -8.83 -1.76 12.09
CA ARG A 639 -8.19 -0.44 11.98
C ARG A 639 -6.75 -0.40 12.42
N VAL A 640 -6.22 -1.51 12.95
CA VAL A 640 -4.92 -1.55 13.60
C VAL A 640 -4.03 -2.57 12.94
N PHE A 641 -2.85 -2.14 12.52
CA PHE A 641 -1.76 -3.03 12.15
C PHE A 641 -1.21 -3.68 13.42
N LEU A 642 -1.01 -5.00 13.42
CA LEU A 642 -0.62 -5.76 14.59
C LEU A 642 0.68 -6.53 14.36
N HIS A 643 1.79 -6.05 14.93
CA HIS A 643 3.07 -6.75 14.91
C HIS A 643 3.33 -7.44 16.23
N SER A 644 3.55 -8.75 16.21
CA SER A 644 3.97 -9.49 17.41
C SER A 644 5.38 -9.10 17.83
N TYR A 645 5.57 -8.89 19.13
CA TYR A 645 6.87 -8.54 19.70
C TYR A 645 6.85 -8.87 21.20
N ASP A 646 7.92 -9.47 21.71
CA ASP A 646 8.13 -9.66 23.14
C ASP A 646 9.41 -8.96 23.59
N TRP A 647 9.27 -7.86 24.30
CA TRP A 647 10.38 -7.06 24.80
C TRP A 647 11.33 -7.86 25.72
N SER A 648 10.84 -8.91 26.38
CA SER A 648 11.62 -9.70 27.32
C SER A 648 12.62 -10.65 26.64
N THR A 649 12.35 -11.04 25.39
CA THR A 649 13.24 -11.86 24.55
C THR A 649 14.24 -11.06 23.72
N ASP A 650 14.07 -9.73 23.66
CA ASP A 650 14.89 -8.79 22.91
C ASP A 650 15.69 -7.84 23.85
N PRO A 651 16.70 -8.34 24.59
CA PRO A 651 17.40 -7.53 25.59
C PRO A 651 18.22 -6.36 24.99
N ASP A 652 18.71 -6.51 23.79
CA ASP A 652 19.55 -5.52 23.09
C ASP A 652 18.72 -4.54 22.26
N GLY A 653 17.45 -4.85 21.94
CA GLY A 653 16.52 -4.01 21.20
C GLY A 653 16.59 -4.16 19.67
N ASP A 654 17.38 -5.12 19.17
CA ASP A 654 17.62 -5.31 17.74
C ASP A 654 16.32 -5.62 16.97
N ALA A 655 15.43 -6.43 17.59
CA ALA A 655 14.15 -6.77 16.99
C ALA A 655 13.21 -5.54 16.94
N LEU A 656 13.16 -4.77 18.01
CA LEU A 656 12.36 -3.54 18.04
C LEU A 656 12.88 -2.49 17.06
N GLU A 657 14.21 -2.33 16.96
CA GLU A 657 14.84 -1.46 15.98
C GLU A 657 14.39 -1.80 14.55
N ALA A 658 14.47 -3.09 14.17
CA ALA A 658 14.03 -3.54 12.85
C ALA A 658 12.52 -3.29 12.60
N ILE A 659 11.67 -3.41 13.63
CA ILE A 659 10.23 -3.13 13.53
C ILE A 659 9.96 -1.64 13.34
N LEU A 660 10.67 -0.78 14.06
CA LEU A 660 10.46 0.68 13.97
C LEU A 660 11.03 1.26 12.66
N THR A 661 12.16 0.75 12.19
CA THR A 661 12.80 1.23 10.94
C THR A 661 12.15 0.68 9.66
N GLY A 662 11.47 -0.46 9.71
CA GLY A 662 10.82 -1.09 8.57
C GLY A 662 9.29 -1.02 8.66
N PRO A 663 8.63 -1.96 9.34
CA PRO A 663 7.16 -2.05 9.42
C PRO A 663 6.46 -0.75 9.81
N MET A 664 6.99 0.03 10.78
CA MET A 664 6.37 1.30 11.19
C MET A 664 6.39 2.33 10.06
N VAL A 665 7.49 2.46 9.34
CA VAL A 665 7.62 3.39 8.20
C VAL A 665 6.66 3.00 7.08
N VAL A 666 6.60 1.71 6.72
CA VAL A 666 5.69 1.22 5.66
C VAL A 666 4.23 1.44 6.07
N THR A 667 3.86 1.19 7.33
CA THR A 667 2.48 1.45 7.80
C THR A 667 2.14 2.93 7.83
N GLN A 668 3.11 3.81 8.09
CA GLN A 668 2.93 5.25 8.00
C GLN A 668 2.70 5.68 6.54
N TRP A 669 3.43 5.15 5.55
CA TRP A 669 3.18 5.42 4.14
C TRP A 669 1.78 4.99 3.68
N ILE A 670 1.36 3.78 4.08
CA ILE A 670 0.00 3.29 3.81
C ILE A 670 -1.02 4.25 4.42
N ASN A 671 -0.86 4.60 5.69
CA ASN A 671 -1.79 5.48 6.39
C ASN A 671 -1.86 6.87 5.74
N THR A 672 -0.73 7.49 5.39
CA THR A 672 -0.71 8.81 4.76
C THR A 672 -1.31 8.80 3.35
N GLN A 673 -1.13 7.74 2.56
CA GLN A 673 -1.82 7.60 1.27
C GLN A 673 -3.34 7.56 1.46
N TYR A 674 -3.85 6.78 2.43
CA TYR A 674 -5.28 6.73 2.74
C TYR A 674 -5.78 8.08 3.27
N TYR A 675 -5.02 8.74 4.15
CA TYR A 675 -5.32 10.06 4.68
C TYR A 675 -5.49 11.09 3.57
N PHE A 676 -4.46 11.32 2.76
CA PHE A 676 -4.48 12.34 1.72
C PHE A 676 -5.48 12.04 0.60
N SER A 677 -5.60 10.77 0.17
CA SER A 677 -6.61 10.37 -0.82
C SER A 677 -8.04 10.60 -0.30
N THR A 678 -8.28 10.57 1.03
CA THR A 678 -9.58 10.87 1.63
C THR A 678 -9.80 12.37 1.77
N VAL A 679 -8.76 13.12 2.13
CA VAL A 679 -8.85 14.57 2.33
C VAL A 679 -9.05 15.31 1.01
N ASP A 680 -8.28 14.97 -0.02
CA ASP A 680 -8.44 15.53 -1.37
C ASP A 680 -8.15 14.48 -2.45
N ASN A 681 -9.20 13.79 -2.85
CA ASN A 681 -9.08 12.71 -3.84
C ASN A 681 -8.76 13.21 -5.26
N ALA A 682 -9.04 14.48 -5.55
CA ALA A 682 -8.75 15.04 -6.87
C ALA A 682 -7.24 15.24 -7.11
N VAL A 683 -6.49 15.48 -6.03
CA VAL A 683 -5.03 15.72 -6.08
C VAL A 683 -4.25 14.48 -5.66
N TYR A 684 -4.62 13.85 -4.54
CA TYR A 684 -3.84 12.76 -3.93
C TYR A 684 -4.44 11.36 -4.12
N GLY A 685 -5.61 11.27 -4.73
CA GLY A 685 -6.28 10.02 -5.06
C GLY A 685 -6.28 9.76 -6.56
N SER A 686 -7.27 9.01 -7.01
CA SER A 686 -7.45 8.70 -8.43
C SER A 686 -8.90 8.82 -8.90
N GLY A 687 -9.73 9.55 -8.17
CA GLY A 687 -11.10 9.82 -8.55
C GLY A 687 -12.00 8.57 -8.50
N SER A 688 -13.00 8.53 -9.36
CA SER A 688 -13.98 7.44 -9.41
C SER A 688 -13.59 6.34 -10.40
N LYS A 689 -13.58 5.08 -9.96
CA LYS A 689 -13.41 3.90 -10.83
C LYS A 689 -14.40 3.87 -12.01
N VAL A 690 -15.56 4.51 -11.88
CA VAL A 690 -16.56 4.58 -12.94
C VAL A 690 -16.14 5.45 -14.11
N THR A 691 -15.31 6.47 -13.87
CA THR A 691 -14.88 7.46 -14.86
C THR A 691 -13.39 7.41 -15.18
N GLN A 692 -12.67 6.51 -14.56
CA GLN A 692 -11.24 6.28 -14.83
C GLN A 692 -11.01 5.64 -16.18
N ASN A 693 -9.89 6.03 -16.80
CA ASN A 693 -9.34 5.37 -17.98
C ASN A 693 -7.91 4.94 -17.67
N PRO A 694 -7.60 3.63 -17.69
CA PRO A 694 -6.23 3.13 -17.50
C PRO A 694 -5.26 3.67 -18.56
N VAL A 695 -4.06 3.95 -18.15
CA VAL A 695 -2.98 4.49 -18.99
C VAL A 695 -1.80 3.55 -18.90
N GLY A 696 -1.52 2.87 -19.99
CA GLY A 696 -0.30 2.07 -20.14
C GLY A 696 0.01 1.06 -19.04
N ASN A 697 -0.95 0.64 -18.25
CA ASN A 697 -0.77 -0.21 -17.07
C ASN A 697 -0.07 0.46 -15.87
N ILE A 698 0.21 1.76 -15.95
CA ILE A 698 1.00 2.50 -14.95
C ILE A 698 0.14 3.39 -14.04
N GLY A 699 -1.07 3.73 -14.45
CA GLY A 699 -1.98 4.59 -13.69
C GLY A 699 -3.27 4.84 -14.43
N VAL A 700 -4.03 5.84 -14.00
CA VAL A 700 -5.31 6.22 -14.60
C VAL A 700 -5.41 7.71 -14.86
N TYR A 701 -6.35 8.10 -15.75
CA TYR A 701 -6.86 9.45 -15.88
C TYR A 701 -8.31 9.52 -15.40
N GLN A 702 -8.74 10.70 -14.99
CA GLN A 702 -10.15 11.06 -14.99
C GLN A 702 -10.54 11.63 -16.36
N GLY A 703 -11.37 10.93 -17.12
CA GLY A 703 -11.75 11.32 -18.49
C GLY A 703 -10.68 11.00 -19.55
N ASN A 704 -10.29 11.96 -20.39
CA ASN A 704 -9.48 11.71 -21.60
C ASN A 704 -8.04 12.22 -21.52
N GLY A 705 -7.55 12.56 -20.36
CA GLY A 705 -6.19 13.08 -20.20
C GLY A 705 -6.08 13.91 -18.92
N GLY A 706 -4.87 14.26 -18.55
CA GLY A 706 -4.55 14.98 -17.32
C GLY A 706 -3.32 14.40 -16.65
N ASP A 707 -3.11 14.71 -15.39
CA ASP A 707 -2.03 14.11 -14.65
C ASP A 707 -2.22 12.61 -14.47
N LEU A 708 -1.12 11.87 -14.31
CA LEU A 708 -1.15 10.45 -13.98
C LEU A 708 -1.60 10.30 -12.53
N MET A 709 -2.65 9.51 -12.32
CA MET A 709 -3.18 9.26 -11.00
C MET A 709 -2.95 7.79 -10.63
N ALA A 710 -2.32 7.53 -9.50
CA ALA A 710 -2.11 6.19 -8.96
C ALA A 710 -2.54 6.07 -7.49
N GLY A 711 -2.99 7.15 -6.85
CA GLY A 711 -3.53 7.12 -5.49
C GLY A 711 -4.84 6.34 -5.38
N LEU A 712 -5.40 6.23 -4.18
CA LEU A 712 -6.59 5.42 -3.94
C LEU A 712 -7.85 6.02 -4.56
N PRO A 713 -8.70 5.20 -5.21
CA PRO A 713 -9.95 5.65 -5.79
C PRO A 713 -11.01 5.91 -4.68
N LEU A 714 -12.01 6.72 -4.98
CA LEU A 714 -13.12 7.03 -4.08
C LEU A 714 -13.81 5.76 -3.54
N GLN A 715 -13.90 4.72 -4.35
CA GLN A 715 -14.54 3.46 -3.96
C GLN A 715 -13.77 2.69 -2.88
N SER A 716 -12.49 2.92 -2.74
CA SER A 716 -11.67 2.34 -1.66
C SER A 716 -11.76 3.13 -0.33
N LEU A 717 -12.37 4.32 -0.34
CA LEU A 717 -12.36 5.25 0.77
C LEU A 717 -13.75 5.57 1.33
N LEU A 718 -14.80 5.47 0.50
CA LEU A 718 -16.15 5.93 0.83
C LEU A 718 -17.15 4.78 0.89
N ILE A 719 -18.11 4.86 1.79
CA ILE A 719 -19.31 4.01 1.82
C ILE A 719 -20.29 4.45 0.71
N ALA A 720 -20.52 5.75 0.59
CA ALA A 720 -21.37 6.40 -0.39
C ALA A 720 -20.72 7.70 -0.85
N ASP A 721 -21.28 8.36 -1.86
CA ASP A 721 -20.68 9.53 -2.52
C ASP A 721 -20.18 10.64 -1.59
N ASP A 722 -20.80 10.80 -0.45
CA ASP A 722 -20.43 11.83 0.53
C ASP A 722 -20.19 11.26 1.94
N GLU A 723 -20.03 9.96 2.07
CA GLU A 723 -19.89 9.30 3.36
C GLU A 723 -18.56 8.52 3.41
N PRO A 724 -17.54 9.05 4.10
CA PRO A 724 -16.26 8.36 4.21
C PRO A 724 -16.38 7.11 5.08
N HIS A 725 -15.77 6.01 4.62
CA HIS A 725 -15.45 4.83 5.41
C HIS A 725 -14.11 5.04 6.12
N HIS A 726 -13.08 5.45 5.37
CA HIS A 726 -11.81 5.80 5.96
C HIS A 726 -11.91 7.10 6.76
N GLN A 727 -11.54 7.05 8.02
CA GLN A 727 -11.39 8.23 8.86
C GLN A 727 -9.98 8.79 8.64
N PRO A 728 -9.83 10.04 8.16
CA PRO A 728 -8.52 10.60 7.85
C PRO A 728 -7.79 11.01 9.14
N LEU A 729 -7.18 10.04 9.79
CA LEU A 729 -6.34 10.18 10.97
C LEU A 729 -4.92 9.77 10.62
N ARG A 730 -3.94 10.50 11.15
CA ARG A 730 -2.53 10.08 11.06
C ARG A 730 -2.29 8.89 12.00
N LEU A 731 -1.28 8.08 11.67
CA LEU A 731 -1.00 6.84 12.37
C LEU A 731 -0.69 7.05 13.86
N SER A 732 -1.35 6.28 14.71
CA SER A 732 -1.05 6.20 16.16
C SER A 732 -0.33 4.89 16.45
N THR A 733 0.98 4.97 16.68
CA THR A 733 1.81 3.81 17.04
C THR A 733 1.84 3.63 18.55
N VAL A 734 1.61 2.39 19.01
CA VAL A 734 1.68 1.98 20.42
C VAL A 734 2.66 0.83 20.57
N VAL A 735 3.72 1.04 21.35
CA VAL A 735 4.78 0.04 21.57
C VAL A 735 4.76 -0.45 23.01
N HIS A 736 4.75 -1.76 23.20
CA HIS A 736 4.89 -2.40 24.52
C HIS A 736 6.35 -2.79 24.77
N ALA A 737 7.12 -1.85 25.31
CA ALA A 737 8.55 -2.01 25.57
C ALA A 737 9.03 -1.03 26.67
N PRO A 738 10.25 -1.22 27.21
CA PRO A 738 10.88 -0.19 28.04
C PRO A 738 11.08 1.11 27.25
N VAL A 739 10.63 2.25 27.81
CA VAL A 739 10.73 3.56 27.13
C VAL A 739 12.18 3.97 26.86
N GLU A 740 13.14 3.55 27.72
CA GLU A 740 14.56 3.80 27.51
C GLU A 740 15.07 3.13 26.22
N ARG A 741 14.62 1.88 25.92
CA ARG A 741 14.98 1.16 24.69
C ARG A 741 14.48 1.90 23.45
N VAL A 742 13.23 2.32 23.45
CA VAL A 742 12.66 3.08 22.33
C VAL A 742 13.40 4.40 22.15
N THR A 743 13.77 5.07 23.24
CA THR A 743 14.55 6.32 23.21
C THR A 743 15.93 6.13 22.59
N ASP A 744 16.62 5.03 22.95
CA ASP A 744 17.93 4.71 22.41
C ASP A 744 17.86 4.45 20.90
N ILE A 745 16.86 3.68 20.44
CA ILE A 745 16.62 3.42 18.99
C ILE A 745 16.36 4.75 18.26
N LEU A 746 15.47 5.60 18.78
CA LEU A 746 15.20 6.89 18.14
C LEU A 746 16.44 7.80 18.08
N ALA A 747 17.29 7.74 19.07
CA ALA A 747 18.53 8.53 19.09
C ALA A 747 19.55 8.08 18.03
N ASP A 748 19.52 6.81 17.63
CA ASP A 748 20.40 6.25 16.60
C ASP A 748 19.84 6.40 15.17
N HIS A 749 18.54 6.76 15.02
CA HIS A 749 17.84 6.88 13.73
C HIS A 749 17.24 8.28 13.56
N GLU A 750 18.01 9.20 12.94
CA GLU A 750 17.59 10.59 12.72
C GLU A 750 16.32 10.68 11.89
N GLU A 751 16.18 9.83 10.87
CA GLU A 751 15.00 9.79 9.98
C GLU A 751 13.70 9.45 10.74
N LEU A 752 13.74 8.50 11.67
CA LEU A 752 12.58 8.17 12.52
C LEU A 752 12.24 9.32 13.46
N THR A 753 13.27 9.95 14.03
CA THR A 753 13.09 11.08 14.95
C THR A 753 12.48 12.26 14.21
N GLU A 754 12.90 12.51 12.96
CA GLU A 754 12.41 13.59 12.12
C GLU A 754 10.93 13.46 11.80
N ILE A 755 10.46 12.29 11.33
CA ILE A 755 9.04 12.09 11.03
C ILE A 755 8.15 12.18 12.29
N LEU A 756 8.66 11.81 13.46
CA LEU A 756 7.97 11.93 14.74
C LEU A 756 7.95 13.38 15.25
N ASP A 757 9.08 14.06 15.23
CA ASP A 757 9.21 15.46 15.64
C ASP A 757 8.37 16.40 14.76
N ASN A 758 8.25 16.06 13.48
CA ASN A 758 7.43 16.75 12.49
C ASN A 758 5.94 16.35 12.54
N ASN A 759 5.54 15.50 13.46
CA ASN A 759 4.16 15.07 13.66
C ASN A 759 3.50 14.39 12.43
N TRP A 760 4.27 13.60 11.68
CA TRP A 760 3.70 12.77 10.60
C TRP A 760 2.97 11.53 11.15
N LEU A 761 3.34 11.07 12.33
CA LEU A 761 2.65 10.05 13.12
C LEU A 761 2.82 10.35 14.60
N SER A 762 2.07 9.62 15.46
CA SER A 762 2.24 9.71 16.91
C SER A 762 2.80 8.41 17.49
N LEU A 763 3.63 8.52 18.55
CA LEU A 763 4.22 7.38 19.23
C LEU A 763 3.87 7.40 20.72
N THR A 764 3.40 6.25 21.22
CA THR A 764 3.11 6.05 22.63
C THR A 764 3.75 4.73 23.10
N VAL A 765 4.36 4.73 24.24
CA VAL A 765 4.99 3.56 24.86
C VAL A 765 4.22 3.15 26.11
N VAL A 766 3.87 1.89 26.21
CA VAL A 766 3.40 1.25 27.44
C VAL A 766 4.57 0.48 28.03
N ASP A 767 5.17 1.00 29.11
CA ASP A 767 6.42 0.47 29.67
C ASP A 767 6.16 -0.59 30.77
N PRO A 768 6.36 -1.90 30.46
CA PRO A 768 6.15 -2.97 31.41
C PRO A 768 7.14 -2.93 32.59
N THR A 769 8.30 -2.28 32.44
CA THR A 769 9.30 -2.19 33.50
C THR A 769 9.01 -1.06 34.49
N GLN A 770 8.09 -0.16 34.16
CA GLN A 770 7.69 0.99 34.97
C GLN A 770 6.21 0.91 35.43
N ASP A 771 5.76 -0.24 35.95
CA ASP A 771 4.38 -0.49 36.38
C ASP A 771 3.35 -0.24 35.27
N HIS A 772 3.67 -0.60 34.00
CA HIS A 772 2.83 -0.43 32.81
C HIS A 772 2.39 1.03 32.57
N ARG A 773 3.24 1.97 32.93
CA ARG A 773 2.97 3.40 32.72
C ARG A 773 3.02 3.72 31.24
N VAL A 774 2.17 4.66 30.86
CA VAL A 774 2.06 5.16 29.50
C VAL A 774 2.92 6.41 29.36
N PHE A 775 3.72 6.47 28.27
CA PHE A 775 4.54 7.59 27.90
C PHE A 775 4.21 8.02 26.46
N HIS A 776 3.86 9.29 26.30
CA HIS A 776 3.62 9.86 24.99
C HIS A 776 4.85 10.64 24.54
N TYR A 777 5.27 10.48 23.28
CA TYR A 777 6.40 11.19 22.69
C TYR A 777 6.03 12.62 22.35
N GLU A 778 6.85 13.59 22.81
CA GLU A 778 6.60 15.02 22.66
C GLU A 778 7.58 15.70 21.69
N GLY A 779 8.47 14.94 21.09
CA GLY A 779 9.54 15.45 20.24
C GLY A 779 10.89 15.59 20.95
N SER A 780 11.97 15.64 20.17
CA SER A 780 13.33 15.83 20.67
C SER A 780 13.76 14.82 21.75
N LEU A 781 13.29 13.58 21.64
CA LEU A 781 13.49 12.46 22.59
C LEU A 781 12.91 12.73 24.00
N GLU A 782 11.95 13.65 24.12
CA GLU A 782 11.24 13.92 25.39
C GLU A 782 9.92 13.13 25.46
N TRP A 783 9.58 12.66 26.67
CA TRP A 783 8.39 11.85 26.92
C TRP A 783 7.53 12.45 28.01
N MET A 784 6.23 12.52 27.75
CA MET A 784 5.22 12.91 28.74
C MET A 784 4.58 11.66 29.35
N ALA A 785 4.68 11.49 30.66
CA ALA A 785 3.94 10.43 31.35
C ALA A 785 2.45 10.77 31.41
N VAL A 786 1.61 9.90 30.86
CA VAL A 786 0.14 10.05 30.89
C VAL A 786 -0.39 9.64 32.27
N SER A 787 -1.22 10.48 32.89
CA SER A 787 -1.81 10.18 34.20
C SER A 787 -2.93 9.14 34.09
N GLU A 788 -3.11 8.27 35.11
CA GLU A 788 -4.03 7.11 35.20
C GLU A 788 -5.54 7.38 34.94
N GLN A 789 -5.95 8.50 34.39
CA GLN A 789 -7.36 8.83 34.10
C GLN A 789 -7.77 8.58 32.65
N THR A 790 -7.29 7.53 32.03
CA THR A 790 -7.79 7.12 30.72
C THR A 790 -9.21 6.55 30.87
N LYS A 791 -10.19 7.30 30.44
CA LYS A 791 -11.58 6.84 30.37
C LYS A 791 -11.65 5.78 29.27
N THR A 792 -12.10 4.58 29.62
CA THR A 792 -12.52 3.59 28.62
C THR A 792 -13.61 4.18 27.76
N HIS A 793 -13.29 4.53 26.51
CA HIS A 793 -14.25 5.01 25.53
C HIS A 793 -15.12 3.83 25.02
N PRO A 794 -16.43 4.03 24.80
CA PRO A 794 -17.36 2.96 24.37
C PRO A 794 -17.16 2.49 22.91
N GLY A 795 -16.12 2.91 22.22
CA GLY A 795 -15.90 2.61 20.81
C GLY A 795 -15.16 1.28 20.53
N MET A 796 -14.49 0.69 21.51
CA MET A 796 -13.89 -0.65 21.39
C MET A 796 -14.66 -1.61 22.28
N SER A 797 -15.51 -2.44 21.68
CA SER A 797 -16.32 -3.42 22.43
C SER A 797 -15.47 -4.65 22.77
N SER A 798 -15.53 -5.12 24.02
CA SER A 798 -14.90 -6.39 24.36
C SER A 798 -15.67 -7.55 23.72
N THR A 799 -15.01 -8.40 22.95
CA THR A 799 -15.60 -9.60 22.31
C THR A 799 -16.12 -10.64 23.29
N ARG A 800 -15.79 -10.52 24.58
CA ARG A 800 -16.28 -11.42 25.65
C ARG A 800 -17.77 -11.34 25.95
N ALA A 801 -18.51 -10.40 25.38
CA ALA A 801 -19.96 -10.24 25.63
C ALA A 801 -20.84 -11.10 24.70
N VAL A 802 -20.31 -11.76 23.68
CA VAL A 802 -21.09 -12.50 22.66
C VAL A 802 -21.20 -14.00 22.95
N ALA A 803 -20.44 -14.54 23.91
CA ALA A 803 -20.41 -15.98 24.19
C ALA A 803 -21.43 -16.46 25.26
N ASP A 804 -22.27 -15.57 25.82
CA ASP A 804 -23.19 -15.92 26.95
C ASP A 804 -24.67 -15.54 26.69
N ASP A 805 -25.16 -15.55 25.40
CA ASP A 805 -26.61 -15.47 25.12
C ASP A 805 -27.11 -16.59 24.19
#